data_902b1e3b08eabe298be07b3a1a535a44
#
_entry.id   902b1e3b08eabe298be07b3a1a535a44
#
_cell.length_a   1.000
_cell.length_b   1.000
_cell.length_c   1.000
_cell.angle_alpha   90.00
_cell.angle_beta   90.00
_cell.angle_gamma   90.00
#
_symmetry.space_group_name_H-M   'P 1'
#
loop_
_entity.id
_entity.type
_entity.pdbx_description
1 polymer ?
#
loop_
_entity_poly.entity_id
_entity_poly.type
_entity_poly.pdbx_seq_one_letter_code
_entity_poly.pdbx_strand_id
1 'polypeptide(L)'
;NTLALKQSLINVSNVHSKTAGTIVSLPNLNGELEQYEIWENSNFDPILQAQYPDIRAYSGKGITDKTASISFSLAPIGFQTVVFRNGKDTEFIEAYDKAATVYCVFSSKNSHSGTTTFSCGVKDKNLNFSPIQNTNRSSAGELKTMRLAMSCNGEYAQYFGGTIAGALAGMNASLTSINALFERDLAIHVNLIANNASLIYLNAATDPYSNAATGSANDVWNLELQNMLSSTIGNSAYDVGHLVCNTGGNGNAGCIGCVCNDDDITDQTDKNKGSGFTSADTMPEGSVFNFDFLAHEFGHQFGATHTFSYVYEGSGTNIEPGSGCATMGYAGVTNWDVQPHNIIQFSTASVLQVEANMDTKTCPVNTPSSATPVVNAGADYTIPKGTAFKLTGIGSDADTNDVLSYSWEQNDDGTAATVGANSTTTDMKTVGPTFRLFLATPEPIRYLPKLENVLYGELTTPTNWESVSNVARDLNFRVAVRDNHPGAGQTKTDDMVVTVDAAVGPFVVTSQNTSGITWAQGSTQTVTWNVNGTSSLAGSSNVDILLSTDGGLTFTTLATSVLNNGTASVIAPTVSSTVCRLMIKPTGNIYYAVNSEEFEITAVASNANFAFDDFALYPNPSEGNFTIKLNSSATNKIEIKVNDIRGRQVFSNSYNNNGFFNENIQLKNIQNGIYLININDGINNM
;
A
#
# COMPACT_ATOMS: atom_id res chain seq x y z
N ASN A 1 23.83 16.79 -5.71
CA ASN A 1 25.17 16.78 -6.35
C ASN A 1 25.75 15.36 -6.29
N THR A 2 25.75 14.63 -7.43
CA THR A 2 26.19 13.24 -7.55
C THR A 2 27.67 13.05 -7.16
N LEU A 3 28.53 14.05 -7.38
CA LEU A 3 29.93 14.00 -6.95
C LEU A 3 30.07 13.96 -5.43
N ALA A 4 29.31 14.78 -4.71
CA ALA A 4 29.30 14.77 -3.24
C ALA A 4 28.77 13.45 -2.69
N LEU A 5 27.71 12.90 -3.31
CA LEU A 5 27.19 11.59 -2.96
C LEU A 5 28.27 10.51 -3.18
N LYS A 6 28.93 10.48 -4.35
CA LYS A 6 30.01 9.54 -4.63
C LYS A 6 31.13 9.60 -3.60
N GLN A 7 31.50 10.82 -3.15
CA GLN A 7 32.52 11.02 -2.10
C GLN A 7 32.09 10.47 -0.74
N SER A 8 30.81 10.64 -0.36
CA SER A 8 30.30 10.11 0.92
C SER A 8 30.24 8.58 0.95
N LEU A 9 30.24 7.93 -0.21
CA LEU A 9 30.10 6.47 -0.36
C LEU A 9 31.44 5.72 -0.59
N ILE A 10 32.59 6.39 -0.53
CA ILE A 10 33.90 5.76 -0.82
C ILE A 10 34.24 4.59 0.12
N ASN A 11 33.83 4.66 1.39
CA ASN A 11 34.16 3.69 2.42
C ASN A 11 32.91 3.04 3.04
N VAL A 12 31.83 2.92 2.26
CA VAL A 12 30.59 2.29 2.74
C VAL A 12 30.84 0.80 2.95
N SER A 13 30.36 0.27 4.08
CA SER A 13 30.41 -1.14 4.39
C SER A 13 29.39 -1.94 3.58
N ASN A 14 29.65 -3.24 3.39
CA ASN A 14 28.70 -4.15 2.73
C ASN A 14 27.44 -4.35 3.59
N VAL A 15 26.29 -4.53 2.96
CA VAL A 15 24.97 -4.68 3.62
C VAL A 15 24.92 -5.86 4.60
N HIS A 16 25.66 -6.94 4.30
CA HIS A 16 25.75 -8.12 5.16
C HIS A 16 26.81 -7.99 6.27
N SER A 17 27.59 -6.87 6.28
CA SER A 17 28.48 -6.57 7.39
C SER A 17 27.66 -6.04 8.57
N LYS A 18 27.84 -6.55 9.76
CA LYS A 18 27.15 -6.05 10.98
C LYS A 18 27.68 -4.69 11.46
N THR A 19 28.12 -3.83 10.54
CA THR A 19 28.64 -2.49 10.83
C THR A 19 27.62 -1.43 10.47
N ALA A 20 27.69 -0.29 11.15
CA ALA A 20 26.83 0.86 10.82
C ALA A 20 27.04 1.32 9.39
N GLY A 21 25.95 1.68 8.72
CA GLY A 21 25.94 2.23 7.38
C GLY A 21 26.39 3.70 7.33
N THR A 22 26.48 4.23 6.14
CA THR A 22 26.74 5.65 5.89
C THR A 22 25.43 6.41 5.77
N ILE A 23 25.31 7.56 6.44
CA ILE A 23 24.10 8.38 6.34
C ILE A 23 24.18 9.29 5.12
N VAL A 24 23.16 9.21 4.27
CA VAL A 24 22.97 10.09 3.11
C VAL A 24 21.62 10.80 3.18
N SER A 25 21.52 11.98 2.54
CA SER A 25 20.26 12.72 2.42
C SER A 25 19.87 12.82 0.96
N LEU A 26 18.63 12.42 0.65
CA LEU A 26 18.06 12.42 -0.70
C LEU A 26 16.69 13.12 -0.69
N PRO A 27 16.28 13.78 -1.78
CA PRO A 27 14.97 14.43 -1.85
C PRO A 27 13.83 13.40 -1.99
N ASN A 28 12.70 13.69 -1.34
CA ASN A 28 11.43 12.98 -1.53
C ASN A 28 10.54 13.69 -2.56
N LEU A 29 9.32 13.17 -2.79
CA LEU A 29 8.32 13.76 -3.71
C LEU A 29 7.93 15.20 -3.38
N ASN A 30 8.07 15.64 -2.13
CA ASN A 30 7.77 17.01 -1.70
C ASN A 30 8.97 17.97 -1.89
N GLY A 31 10.13 17.45 -2.31
CA GLY A 31 11.38 18.20 -2.40
C GLY A 31 12.10 18.36 -1.05
N GLU A 32 11.66 17.66 -0.01
CA GLU A 32 12.29 17.66 1.31
C GLU A 32 13.43 16.65 1.35
N LEU A 33 14.49 16.93 2.11
CA LEU A 33 15.60 16.01 2.28
C LEU A 33 15.30 14.99 3.39
N GLU A 34 15.31 13.73 3.05
CA GLU A 34 15.17 12.60 3.96
C GLU A 34 16.52 11.90 4.15
N GLN A 35 16.77 11.41 5.36
CA GLN A 35 17.98 10.69 5.72
C GLN A 35 17.78 9.18 5.62
N TYR A 36 18.80 8.51 5.07
CA TYR A 36 18.87 7.06 4.94
C TYR A 36 20.21 6.56 5.46
N GLU A 37 20.21 5.40 6.12
CA GLU A 37 21.40 4.64 6.45
C GLU A 37 21.66 3.63 5.33
N ILE A 38 22.82 3.70 4.68
CA ILE A 38 23.14 3.06 3.41
C ILE A 38 24.33 2.11 3.54
N TRP A 39 24.23 0.97 2.89
CA TRP A 39 25.29 -0.04 2.71
C TRP A 39 25.52 -0.33 1.23
N GLU A 40 26.70 -0.80 0.87
CA GLU A 40 26.96 -1.34 -0.46
C GLU A 40 26.25 -2.70 -0.58
N ASN A 41 25.47 -2.87 -1.67
CA ASN A 41 24.78 -4.09 -2.03
C ASN A 41 25.05 -4.35 -3.51
N SER A 42 26.23 -4.94 -3.81
CA SER A 42 26.74 -5.11 -5.16
C SER A 42 25.92 -6.13 -5.93
N ASN A 43 25.59 -5.82 -7.19
CA ASN A 43 24.98 -6.75 -8.16
C ASN A 43 26.03 -7.51 -8.98
N PHE A 44 27.32 -7.38 -8.67
CA PHE A 44 28.42 -7.96 -9.42
C PHE A 44 29.20 -8.98 -8.59
N ASP A 45 29.63 -10.06 -9.23
CA ASP A 45 30.71 -10.90 -8.69
C ASP A 45 31.92 -10.03 -8.31
N PRO A 46 32.63 -10.32 -7.22
CA PRO A 46 33.77 -9.50 -6.77
C PRO A 46 34.84 -9.29 -7.85
N ILE A 47 35.05 -10.26 -8.74
CA ILE A 47 36.04 -10.14 -9.86
C ILE A 47 35.52 -9.11 -10.88
N LEU A 48 34.27 -9.18 -11.27
CA LEU A 48 33.64 -8.20 -12.17
C LEU A 48 33.61 -6.82 -11.54
N GLN A 49 33.28 -6.72 -10.24
CA GLN A 49 33.26 -5.46 -9.50
C GLN A 49 34.62 -4.78 -9.46
N ALA A 50 35.71 -5.56 -9.35
CA ALA A 50 37.09 -5.04 -9.39
C ALA A 50 37.48 -4.50 -10.76
N GLN A 51 36.94 -5.07 -11.85
CA GLN A 51 37.16 -4.59 -13.22
C GLN A 51 36.40 -3.30 -13.52
N TYR A 52 35.21 -3.11 -12.91
CA TYR A 52 34.34 -1.96 -13.11
C TYR A 52 34.03 -1.23 -11.78
N PRO A 53 35.04 -0.65 -11.13
CA PRO A 53 34.92 -0.11 -9.76
C PRO A 53 34.01 1.11 -9.66
N ASP A 54 33.72 1.78 -10.77
CA ASP A 54 32.85 2.97 -10.82
C ASP A 54 31.34 2.64 -10.98
N ILE A 55 30.98 1.35 -11.18
CA ILE A 55 29.61 0.88 -11.28
C ILE A 55 29.24 0.23 -9.95
N ARG A 56 28.36 0.86 -9.17
CA ARG A 56 28.04 0.45 -7.79
C ARG A 56 26.54 0.37 -7.57
N ALA A 57 26.15 -0.47 -6.63
CA ALA A 57 24.79 -0.56 -6.12
C ALA A 57 24.79 -0.53 -4.60
N TYR A 58 23.74 0.06 -4.05
CA TYR A 58 23.57 0.30 -2.62
C TYR A 58 22.14 0.01 -2.21
N SER A 59 21.94 -0.42 -0.96
CA SER A 59 20.65 -0.53 -0.31
C SER A 59 20.68 0.10 1.07
N GLY A 60 19.52 0.44 1.62
CA GLY A 60 19.44 1.09 2.91
C GLY A 60 18.03 1.23 3.46
N LYS A 61 17.94 1.78 4.64
CA LYS A 61 16.70 2.04 5.37
C LYS A 61 16.55 3.51 5.73
N GLY A 62 15.31 3.98 5.79
CA GLY A 62 14.99 5.34 6.19
C GLY A 62 15.27 5.59 7.67
N ILE A 63 15.87 6.76 7.95
CA ILE A 63 16.03 7.29 9.31
C ILE A 63 14.89 8.26 9.61
N THR A 64 14.59 9.15 8.66
CA THR A 64 13.49 10.11 8.76
C THR A 64 12.13 9.43 8.68
N ASP A 65 11.94 8.57 7.70
CA ASP A 65 10.78 7.67 7.58
C ASP A 65 11.23 6.23 7.77
N LYS A 66 10.93 5.63 8.91
CA LYS A 66 11.33 4.26 9.23
C LYS A 66 10.63 3.19 8.38
N THR A 67 9.54 3.54 7.69
CA THR A 67 8.84 2.64 6.77
C THR A 67 9.49 2.58 5.39
N ALA A 68 10.47 3.45 5.13
CA ALA A 68 11.16 3.55 3.85
C ALA A 68 12.35 2.60 3.77
N SER A 69 12.46 1.86 2.66
CA SER A 69 13.67 1.22 2.20
C SER A 69 14.10 1.82 0.87
N ILE A 70 15.40 1.93 0.65
CA ILE A 70 15.96 2.52 -0.57
C ILE A 70 16.99 1.57 -1.19
N SER A 71 16.97 1.47 -2.50
CA SER A 71 18.08 0.91 -3.29
C SER A 71 18.44 1.88 -4.41
N PHE A 72 19.71 2.00 -4.70
CA PHE A 72 20.15 2.87 -5.79
C PHE A 72 21.43 2.40 -6.47
N SER A 73 21.52 2.67 -7.77
CA SER A 73 22.72 2.51 -8.57
C SER A 73 23.44 3.84 -8.75
N LEU A 74 24.77 3.78 -8.74
CA LEU A 74 25.64 4.92 -9.05
C LEU A 74 26.69 4.46 -10.06
N ALA A 75 26.67 5.05 -11.25
CA ALA A 75 27.55 4.69 -12.36
C ALA A 75 27.93 5.95 -13.16
N PRO A 76 28.91 5.86 -14.09
CA PRO A 76 29.23 6.98 -14.99
C PRO A 76 28.06 7.48 -15.83
N ILE A 77 27.08 6.63 -16.14
CA ILE A 77 25.87 6.98 -16.89
C ILE A 77 24.82 7.72 -16.03
N GLY A 78 24.97 7.77 -14.70
CA GLY A 78 24.04 8.46 -13.80
C GLY A 78 23.78 7.74 -12.49
N PHE A 79 22.71 8.20 -11.84
CA PHE A 79 22.22 7.79 -10.54
C PHE A 79 20.73 7.46 -10.68
N GLN A 80 20.30 6.32 -10.17
CA GLN A 80 18.90 5.91 -10.17
C GLN A 80 18.55 5.32 -8.81
N THR A 81 17.35 5.64 -8.28
CA THR A 81 16.88 5.10 -7.01
C THR A 81 15.53 4.45 -7.16
N VAL A 82 15.25 3.52 -6.26
CA VAL A 82 13.93 3.03 -5.92
C VAL A 82 13.73 3.13 -4.41
N VAL A 83 12.63 3.75 -3.98
CA VAL A 83 12.28 3.90 -2.56
C VAL A 83 10.91 3.28 -2.33
N PHE A 84 10.89 2.19 -1.59
CA PHE A 84 9.64 1.57 -1.13
C PHE A 84 9.22 2.20 0.20
N ARG A 85 7.89 2.42 0.35
CA ARG A 85 7.27 2.87 1.60
C ARG A 85 6.02 2.06 1.87
N ASN A 86 5.83 1.63 3.09
CA ASN A 86 4.66 0.84 3.44
C ASN A 86 3.37 1.65 3.21
N GLY A 87 2.47 1.11 2.37
CA GLY A 87 1.18 1.71 2.04
C GLY A 87 1.21 2.92 1.10
N LYS A 88 2.36 3.23 0.49
CA LYS A 88 2.50 4.33 -0.46
C LYS A 88 3.07 3.83 -1.78
N ASP A 89 2.79 4.57 -2.85
CA ASP A 89 3.40 4.33 -4.15
C ASP A 89 4.93 4.43 -4.06
N THR A 90 5.62 3.59 -4.82
CA THR A 90 7.08 3.60 -4.91
C THR A 90 7.59 4.92 -5.49
N GLU A 91 8.65 5.46 -4.92
CA GLU A 91 9.28 6.71 -5.38
C GLU A 91 10.58 6.41 -6.12
N PHE A 92 10.86 7.20 -7.14
CA PHE A 92 12.06 7.09 -7.98
C PHE A 92 12.77 8.43 -8.04
N ILE A 93 14.11 8.36 -8.15
CA ILE A 93 14.93 9.48 -8.60
C ILE A 93 15.68 8.99 -9.83
N GLU A 94 15.41 9.60 -10.98
CA GLU A 94 16.03 9.23 -12.26
C GLU A 94 16.52 10.47 -13.00
N ALA A 95 17.47 10.29 -13.90
CA ALA A 95 17.96 11.36 -14.76
C ALA A 95 16.83 11.86 -15.69
N TYR A 96 16.61 13.17 -15.70
CA TYR A 96 15.65 13.82 -16.60
C TYR A 96 16.24 14.00 -18.00
N ASP A 97 17.56 14.12 -18.12
CA ASP A 97 18.26 14.31 -19.38
C ASP A 97 19.33 13.23 -19.58
N LYS A 98 19.64 12.92 -20.85
CA LYS A 98 20.69 11.94 -21.22
C LYS A 98 22.08 12.25 -20.69
N ALA A 99 22.35 13.49 -20.31
CA ALA A 99 23.62 13.92 -19.74
C ALA A 99 23.69 13.70 -18.21
N ALA A 100 22.60 13.23 -17.60
CA ALA A 100 22.44 13.02 -16.16
C ALA A 100 22.84 14.26 -15.32
N THR A 101 22.50 15.46 -15.83
CA THR A 101 22.79 16.75 -15.17
C THR A 101 21.63 17.20 -14.30
N VAL A 102 20.40 16.83 -14.66
CA VAL A 102 19.16 17.11 -13.95
C VAL A 102 18.49 15.79 -13.60
N TYR A 103 17.93 15.72 -12.38
CA TYR A 103 17.21 14.56 -11.89
C TYR A 103 15.80 14.95 -11.50
N CYS A 104 14.84 14.06 -11.71
CA CYS A 104 13.46 14.20 -11.26
C CYS A 104 13.15 13.17 -10.16
N VAL A 105 12.29 13.57 -9.23
CA VAL A 105 11.68 12.69 -8.23
C VAL A 105 10.24 12.48 -8.64
N PHE A 106 9.79 11.24 -8.76
CA PHE A 106 8.42 10.93 -9.15
C PHE A 106 7.93 9.64 -8.50
N SER A 107 6.62 9.43 -8.51
CA SER A 107 5.96 8.23 -7.97
C SER A 107 5.64 7.24 -9.10
N SER A 108 5.64 5.95 -8.79
CA SER A 108 5.21 4.88 -9.71
C SER A 108 3.84 5.14 -10.34
N LYS A 109 2.93 5.83 -9.64
CA LYS A 109 1.63 6.27 -10.17
C LYS A 109 1.75 7.20 -11.38
N ASN A 110 2.85 7.93 -11.49
CA ASN A 110 3.15 8.87 -12.58
C ASN A 110 4.13 8.28 -13.61
N SER A 111 4.49 7.00 -13.48
CA SER A 111 5.27 6.29 -14.49
C SER A 111 4.47 6.23 -15.80
N HIS A 112 5.16 6.42 -16.91
CA HIS A 112 4.54 6.39 -18.23
C HIS A 112 5.26 5.35 -19.09
N SER A 113 4.51 4.38 -19.61
CA SER A 113 5.04 3.40 -20.57
C SER A 113 5.29 4.00 -21.95
N GLY A 114 4.91 5.25 -22.18
CA GLY A 114 4.90 5.84 -23.50
C GLY A 114 3.93 5.09 -24.43
N THR A 115 4.38 4.76 -25.63
CA THR A 115 3.66 3.91 -26.60
C THR A 115 4.09 2.45 -26.52
N THR A 116 4.82 2.05 -25.49
CA THR A 116 5.41 0.71 -25.37
C THR A 116 4.30 -0.31 -25.11
N THR A 117 4.10 -1.21 -26.05
CA THR A 117 3.24 -2.39 -25.88
C THR A 117 4.11 -3.53 -25.39
N PHE A 118 3.84 -4.04 -24.19
CA PHE A 118 4.49 -5.26 -23.69
C PHE A 118 3.57 -6.47 -23.90
N SER A 119 4.16 -7.59 -24.26
CA SER A 119 3.49 -8.87 -24.38
C SER A 119 4.41 -9.95 -23.82
N CYS A 120 4.01 -10.67 -22.77
CA CYS A 120 4.71 -11.85 -22.32
C CYS A 120 4.34 -13.06 -23.20
N GLY A 121 5.35 -13.78 -23.65
CA GLY A 121 5.21 -14.99 -24.48
C GLY A 121 5.01 -16.27 -23.68
N VAL A 122 5.13 -16.23 -22.36
CA VAL A 122 4.97 -17.40 -21.47
C VAL A 122 3.52 -17.88 -21.49
N LYS A 123 3.34 -19.20 -21.54
CA LYS A 123 2.03 -19.85 -21.42
C LYS A 123 2.06 -20.80 -20.23
N ASP A 124 1.19 -20.55 -19.25
CA ASP A 124 1.12 -21.33 -18.01
C ASP A 124 0.54 -22.76 -18.20
N LYS A 125 0.20 -23.11 -19.43
CA LYS A 125 -0.44 -24.39 -19.74
C LYS A 125 0.48 -25.58 -19.42
N ASN A 126 -0.06 -26.51 -18.61
CA ASN A 126 0.53 -27.81 -18.24
C ASN A 126 1.51 -27.82 -17.06
N LEU A 127 1.50 -26.81 -16.21
CA LEU A 127 2.19 -26.94 -14.93
C LEU A 127 1.29 -27.74 -13.99
N ASN A 128 1.69 -28.98 -13.65
CA ASN A 128 1.06 -29.76 -12.58
C ASN A 128 1.47 -29.17 -11.20
N PHE A 129 1.24 -27.89 -10.98
CA PHE A 129 1.29 -27.36 -9.63
C PHE A 129 0.02 -27.86 -8.91
N SER A 130 0.20 -28.71 -7.91
CA SER A 130 -0.89 -28.92 -6.94
C SER A 130 -1.28 -27.56 -6.38
N PRO A 131 -2.59 -27.27 -6.26
CA PRO A 131 -3.00 -26.04 -5.57
C PRO A 131 -2.22 -25.95 -4.27
N ILE A 132 -1.63 -24.77 -4.02
CA ILE A 132 -0.85 -24.56 -2.79
C ILE A 132 -1.84 -24.61 -1.63
N GLN A 133 -2.17 -25.83 -1.19
CA GLN A 133 -3.03 -26.06 -0.04
C GLN A 133 -2.19 -25.83 1.23
N ASN A 134 -2.64 -24.87 2.04
CA ASN A 134 -2.27 -24.67 3.46
C ASN A 134 -0.80 -24.97 3.77
N THR A 135 0.09 -24.19 3.19
CA THR A 135 1.46 -24.20 3.64
C THR A 135 1.72 -22.89 4.35
N ASN A 136 1.79 -22.94 5.69
CA ASN A 136 2.45 -21.91 6.51
C ASN A 136 3.93 -21.85 6.11
N ARG A 137 4.21 -21.63 4.81
CA ARG A 137 5.56 -21.49 4.30
C ARG A 137 6.09 -20.11 4.65
N SER A 138 7.35 -20.05 4.91
CA SER A 138 8.10 -18.83 5.15
C SER A 138 9.41 -18.96 4.42
N SER A 139 9.96 -17.85 3.99
CA SER A 139 11.39 -17.76 3.73
C SER A 139 12.13 -18.31 4.97
N ALA A 140 13.21 -19.06 4.73
CA ALA A 140 13.85 -19.85 5.79
C ALA A 140 14.81 -19.04 6.70
N GLY A 141 14.69 -17.71 6.78
CA GLY A 141 15.66 -16.84 7.46
C GLY A 141 16.98 -16.73 6.68
N GLU A 142 16.93 -16.95 5.38
CA GLU A 142 18.10 -16.97 4.50
C GLU A 142 17.86 -16.12 3.26
N LEU A 143 18.92 -15.48 2.77
CA LEU A 143 18.97 -14.88 1.44
C LEU A 143 19.55 -15.90 0.47
N LYS A 144 18.89 -16.14 -0.66
CA LYS A 144 19.33 -16.99 -1.77
C LYS A 144 19.99 -16.13 -2.84
N THR A 145 21.33 -16.16 -2.91
CA THR A 145 22.09 -15.45 -3.95
C THR A 145 22.35 -16.35 -5.15
N MET A 146 21.97 -15.86 -6.35
CA MET A 146 22.08 -16.60 -7.61
C MET A 146 23.08 -15.94 -8.56
N ARG A 147 23.82 -16.76 -9.31
CA ARG A 147 24.74 -16.32 -10.35
C ARG A 147 23.97 -16.09 -11.65
N LEU A 148 23.91 -14.83 -12.09
CA LEU A 148 23.20 -14.41 -13.30
C LEU A 148 24.17 -14.24 -14.47
N ALA A 149 23.96 -14.98 -15.57
CA ALA A 149 24.56 -14.72 -16.87
C ALA A 149 23.65 -13.81 -17.69
N MET A 150 23.90 -12.50 -17.70
CA MET A 150 23.06 -11.52 -18.40
C MET A 150 23.72 -11.06 -19.68
N SER A 151 23.11 -11.43 -20.81
CA SER A 151 23.58 -11.00 -22.14
C SER A 151 22.78 -9.82 -22.67
N CYS A 152 23.29 -9.14 -23.67
CA CYS A 152 22.52 -8.13 -24.40
C CYS A 152 22.86 -8.17 -25.91
N ASN A 153 21.86 -7.74 -26.72
CA ASN A 153 22.08 -7.50 -28.15
C ASN A 153 22.82 -6.18 -28.41
N GLY A 154 23.25 -5.96 -29.64
CA GLY A 154 23.97 -4.75 -30.01
C GLY A 154 23.17 -3.48 -29.83
N GLU A 155 21.85 -3.50 -30.05
CA GLU A 155 20.97 -2.36 -29.90
C GLU A 155 20.88 -1.90 -28.43
N TYR A 156 20.80 -2.82 -27.47
CA TYR A 156 20.86 -2.51 -26.05
C TYR A 156 22.19 -1.82 -25.69
N ALA A 157 23.33 -2.43 -26.12
CA ALA A 157 24.64 -1.85 -25.85
C ALA A 157 24.80 -0.45 -26.48
N GLN A 158 24.29 -0.22 -27.69
CA GLN A 158 24.33 1.08 -28.37
C GLN A 158 23.49 2.13 -27.62
N TYR A 159 22.34 1.73 -27.04
CA TYR A 159 21.53 2.63 -26.21
C TYR A 159 22.33 3.20 -25.03
N PHE A 160 23.16 2.36 -24.38
CA PHE A 160 24.02 2.74 -23.26
C PHE A 160 25.44 3.20 -23.69
N GLY A 161 25.57 3.74 -24.88
CA GLY A 161 26.81 4.38 -25.38
C GLY A 161 27.79 3.48 -26.10
N GLY A 162 27.41 2.28 -26.50
CA GLY A 162 28.18 1.37 -27.38
C GLY A 162 29.46 0.83 -26.72
N THR A 163 29.50 0.73 -25.41
CA THR A 163 30.66 0.20 -24.66
C THR A 163 30.21 -0.88 -23.66
N ILE A 164 31.10 -1.81 -23.33
CA ILE A 164 30.85 -2.84 -22.31
C ILE A 164 30.52 -2.19 -20.96
N ALA A 165 31.25 -1.17 -20.54
CA ALA A 165 31.00 -0.46 -19.28
C ALA A 165 29.65 0.24 -19.26
N GLY A 166 29.23 0.82 -20.39
CA GLY A 166 27.90 1.45 -20.51
C GLY A 166 26.77 0.42 -20.37
N ALA A 167 26.87 -0.70 -21.11
CA ALA A 167 25.88 -1.79 -21.02
C ALA A 167 25.84 -2.41 -19.61
N LEU A 168 26.97 -2.64 -18.95
CA LEU A 168 27.04 -3.09 -17.55
C LEU A 168 26.42 -2.08 -16.58
N ALA A 169 26.58 -0.78 -16.83
CA ALA A 169 25.96 0.25 -16.00
C ALA A 169 24.43 0.24 -16.13
N GLY A 170 23.89 0.07 -17.35
CA GLY A 170 22.46 -0.14 -17.58
C GLY A 170 21.94 -1.39 -16.87
N MET A 171 22.61 -2.53 -17.04
CA MET A 171 22.28 -3.79 -16.35
C MET A 171 22.30 -3.61 -14.82
N ASN A 172 23.34 -2.96 -14.28
CA ASN A 172 23.42 -2.69 -12.84
C ASN A 172 22.26 -1.83 -12.32
N ALA A 173 21.85 -0.82 -13.07
CA ALA A 173 20.70 0.02 -12.69
C ALA A 173 19.40 -0.79 -12.64
N SER A 174 19.14 -1.61 -13.65
CA SER A 174 17.97 -2.51 -13.69
C SER A 174 18.03 -3.57 -12.58
N LEU A 175 19.18 -4.21 -12.38
CA LEU A 175 19.36 -5.21 -11.32
C LEU A 175 19.20 -4.60 -9.92
N THR A 176 19.68 -3.38 -9.69
CA THR A 176 19.46 -2.67 -8.41
C THR A 176 17.98 -2.51 -8.11
N SER A 177 17.18 -2.17 -9.12
CA SER A 177 15.74 -2.01 -9.00
C SER A 177 15.03 -3.34 -8.72
N ILE A 178 15.31 -4.38 -9.53
CA ILE A 178 14.61 -5.67 -9.35
C ILE A 178 15.11 -6.45 -8.14
N ASN A 179 16.39 -6.38 -7.77
CA ASN A 179 16.90 -6.97 -6.54
C ASN A 179 16.24 -6.34 -5.30
N ALA A 180 15.97 -5.04 -5.30
CA ALA A 180 15.23 -4.40 -4.22
C ALA A 180 13.83 -5.04 -4.00
N LEU A 181 13.13 -5.41 -5.09
CA LEU A 181 11.85 -6.12 -5.05
C LEU A 181 12.04 -7.59 -4.64
N PHE A 182 13.02 -8.29 -5.21
CA PHE A 182 13.25 -9.72 -4.96
C PHE A 182 13.73 -9.98 -3.54
N GLU A 183 14.63 -9.14 -3.02
CA GLU A 183 15.10 -9.20 -1.64
C GLU A 183 13.96 -8.99 -0.65
N ARG A 184 13.05 -8.03 -0.93
CA ARG A 184 11.92 -7.71 -0.07
C ARG A 184 10.85 -8.80 -0.07
N ASP A 185 10.47 -9.32 -1.24
CA ASP A 185 9.30 -10.19 -1.39
C ASP A 185 9.67 -11.68 -1.44
N LEU A 186 10.86 -12.04 -1.94
CA LEU A 186 11.25 -13.41 -2.29
C LEU A 186 12.48 -13.92 -1.53
N ALA A 187 13.21 -13.06 -0.83
CA ALA A 187 14.52 -13.35 -0.24
C ALA A 187 15.53 -13.88 -1.29
N ILE A 188 15.54 -13.31 -2.48
CA ILE A 188 16.41 -13.66 -3.60
C ILE A 188 17.25 -12.44 -4.00
N HIS A 189 18.53 -12.66 -4.28
CA HIS A 189 19.44 -11.68 -4.89
C HIS A 189 20.11 -12.29 -6.11
N VAL A 190 20.23 -11.56 -7.22
CA VAL A 190 20.92 -12.01 -8.43
C VAL A 190 22.18 -11.18 -8.67
N ASN A 191 23.32 -11.84 -8.84
CA ASN A 191 24.62 -11.23 -9.11
C ASN A 191 25.12 -11.60 -10.50
N LEU A 192 25.57 -10.62 -11.28
CA LEU A 192 26.28 -10.87 -12.54
C LEU A 192 27.54 -11.68 -12.28
N ILE A 193 27.77 -12.72 -13.11
CA ILE A 193 28.92 -13.60 -13.02
C ILE A 193 30.25 -12.87 -13.32
N ALA A 194 31.36 -13.41 -12.86
CA ALA A 194 32.69 -12.81 -12.96
C ALA A 194 33.10 -12.41 -14.39
N ASN A 195 32.72 -13.21 -15.39
CA ASN A 195 33.03 -12.98 -16.81
C ASN A 195 31.85 -12.43 -17.62
N ASN A 196 30.86 -11.80 -16.99
CA ASN A 196 29.66 -11.29 -17.67
C ASN A 196 29.98 -10.31 -18.80
N ALA A 197 31.08 -9.58 -18.72
CA ALA A 197 31.54 -8.67 -19.76
C ALA A 197 31.73 -9.35 -21.13
N SER A 198 32.02 -10.66 -21.15
CA SER A 198 32.16 -11.44 -22.40
C SER A 198 30.83 -11.78 -23.08
N LEU A 199 29.70 -11.55 -22.40
CA LEU A 199 28.36 -11.80 -22.92
C LEU A 199 27.69 -10.54 -23.49
N ILE A 200 28.43 -9.41 -23.56
CA ILE A 200 27.92 -8.11 -24.02
C ILE A 200 28.36 -7.92 -25.47
N TYR A 201 27.35 -7.83 -26.36
CA TYR A 201 27.58 -7.62 -27.78
C TYR A 201 27.36 -6.14 -28.12
N LEU A 202 28.33 -5.51 -28.81
CA LEU A 202 28.33 -4.08 -29.12
C LEU A 202 27.77 -3.75 -30.50
N ASN A 203 27.60 -4.75 -31.36
CA ASN A 203 27.20 -4.54 -32.74
C ASN A 203 26.09 -5.50 -33.16
N ALA A 204 24.92 -4.96 -33.42
CA ALA A 204 23.72 -5.67 -33.84
C ALA A 204 23.85 -6.47 -35.15
N ALA A 205 24.86 -6.15 -36.00
CA ALA A 205 25.07 -6.89 -37.21
C ALA A 205 25.89 -8.18 -37.01
N THR A 206 26.52 -8.37 -35.84
CA THR A 206 27.42 -9.48 -35.55
C THR A 206 27.16 -10.14 -34.20
N ASP A 207 26.17 -9.69 -33.45
CA ASP A 207 25.74 -10.40 -32.25
C ASP A 207 25.09 -11.75 -32.63
N PRO A 208 24.95 -12.69 -31.68
CA PRO A 208 24.41 -14.02 -31.97
C PRO A 208 22.90 -14.08 -32.04
N TYR A 209 22.20 -12.92 -31.98
CA TYR A 209 20.75 -12.85 -31.87
C TYR A 209 20.11 -12.45 -33.19
N SER A 210 19.02 -13.13 -33.53
CA SER A 210 18.16 -12.75 -34.64
C SER A 210 17.55 -11.36 -34.43
N ASN A 211 17.20 -10.67 -35.54
CA ASN A 211 16.47 -9.39 -35.42
C ASN A 211 15.12 -9.56 -34.69
N ALA A 212 14.56 -8.47 -34.17
CA ALA A 212 13.36 -8.49 -33.36
C ALA A 212 12.15 -9.18 -34.02
N ALA A 213 11.96 -9.04 -35.32
CA ALA A 213 10.84 -9.66 -36.04
C ALA A 213 10.92 -11.21 -36.04
N THR A 214 12.11 -11.76 -35.93
CA THR A 214 12.34 -13.21 -35.83
C THR A 214 12.55 -13.64 -34.40
N GLY A 215 13.45 -12.96 -33.69
CA GLY A 215 13.93 -13.35 -32.35
C GLY A 215 12.89 -13.27 -31.27
N SER A 216 12.05 -12.23 -31.30
CA SER A 216 10.98 -12.06 -30.32
C SER A 216 9.77 -12.96 -30.57
N ALA A 217 9.67 -13.52 -31.77
CA ALA A 217 8.59 -14.41 -32.15
C ALA A 217 9.01 -15.88 -31.99
N ASN A 218 8.06 -16.75 -31.67
CA ASN A 218 8.23 -18.21 -31.64
C ASN A 218 9.42 -18.72 -30.79
N ASP A 219 9.75 -18.05 -29.70
CA ASP A 219 10.78 -18.47 -28.73
C ASP A 219 12.22 -18.52 -29.30
N VAL A 220 12.52 -17.82 -30.39
CA VAL A 220 13.84 -17.92 -31.05
C VAL A 220 14.93 -17.35 -30.15
N TRP A 221 14.76 -16.17 -29.57
CA TRP A 221 15.76 -15.60 -28.65
C TRP A 221 15.98 -16.45 -27.40
N ASN A 222 14.97 -17.19 -26.93
CA ASN A 222 15.12 -18.10 -25.79
C ASN A 222 16.18 -19.18 -26.12
N LEU A 223 16.09 -19.81 -27.31
CA LEU A 223 17.00 -20.86 -27.75
C LEU A 223 18.36 -20.28 -28.14
N GLU A 224 18.40 -19.14 -28.82
CA GLU A 224 19.66 -18.47 -29.19
C GLU A 224 20.48 -18.11 -27.96
N LEU A 225 19.84 -17.55 -26.90
CA LEU A 225 20.52 -17.26 -25.65
C LEU A 225 21.03 -18.51 -24.97
N GLN A 226 20.19 -19.54 -24.79
CA GLN A 226 20.59 -20.75 -24.10
C GLN A 226 21.77 -21.44 -24.81
N ASN A 227 21.66 -21.60 -26.12
CA ASN A 227 22.74 -22.22 -26.92
C ASN A 227 24.05 -21.40 -26.88
N MET A 228 23.91 -20.06 -26.89
CA MET A 228 25.07 -19.17 -26.78
C MET A 228 25.73 -19.31 -25.40
N LEU A 229 24.95 -19.30 -24.30
CA LEU A 229 25.50 -19.46 -22.95
C LEU A 229 26.16 -20.82 -22.77
N SER A 230 25.50 -21.90 -23.20
CA SER A 230 26.04 -23.26 -23.10
C SER A 230 27.33 -23.44 -23.87
N SER A 231 27.46 -22.85 -25.08
CA SER A 231 28.68 -22.93 -25.90
C SER A 231 29.78 -21.99 -25.42
N THR A 232 29.46 -20.83 -24.82
CA THR A 232 30.45 -19.80 -24.49
C THR A 232 31.01 -19.96 -23.08
N ILE A 233 30.16 -20.24 -22.09
CA ILE A 233 30.53 -20.28 -20.66
C ILE A 233 30.23 -21.63 -20.00
N GLY A 234 29.32 -22.43 -20.57
CA GLY A 234 28.93 -23.75 -20.06
C GLY A 234 27.97 -23.67 -18.85
N ASN A 235 27.24 -24.78 -18.61
CA ASN A 235 26.21 -24.89 -17.57
C ASN A 235 26.68 -24.55 -16.14
N SER A 236 27.91 -24.92 -15.78
CA SER A 236 28.44 -24.73 -14.42
C SER A 236 28.73 -23.27 -14.05
N ALA A 237 28.72 -22.36 -15.03
CA ALA A 237 29.12 -20.96 -14.82
C ALA A 237 28.02 -20.10 -14.22
N TYR A 238 26.72 -20.50 -14.32
CA TYR A 238 25.59 -19.67 -13.93
C TYR A 238 24.41 -20.49 -13.41
N ASP A 239 23.49 -19.84 -12.71
CA ASP A 239 22.28 -20.41 -12.12
C ASP A 239 21.02 -20.00 -12.87
N VAL A 240 21.05 -18.80 -13.49
CA VAL A 240 20.00 -18.24 -14.32
C VAL A 240 20.63 -17.42 -15.45
N GLY A 241 20.11 -17.52 -16.66
CA GLY A 241 20.51 -16.74 -17.84
C GLY A 241 19.38 -15.84 -18.31
N HIS A 242 19.71 -14.61 -18.72
CA HIS A 242 18.73 -13.66 -19.22
C HIS A 242 19.32 -12.76 -20.31
N LEU A 243 18.54 -12.52 -21.37
CA LEU A 243 18.90 -11.62 -22.45
C LEU A 243 18.10 -10.32 -22.31
N VAL A 244 18.75 -9.17 -22.36
CA VAL A 244 18.11 -7.86 -22.46
C VAL A 244 18.32 -7.26 -23.83
N CYS A 245 17.22 -6.79 -24.44
CA CYS A 245 17.20 -6.22 -25.79
C CYS A 245 16.57 -4.83 -25.80
N ASN A 246 16.90 -4.04 -26.82
CA ASN A 246 16.27 -2.74 -27.09
C ASN A 246 15.52 -2.72 -28.43
N THR A 247 14.78 -3.78 -28.74
CA THR A 247 13.93 -3.89 -29.93
C THR A 247 12.86 -4.96 -29.70
N GLY A 248 11.61 -4.73 -30.09
CA GLY A 248 10.57 -5.77 -30.12
C GLY A 248 9.50 -5.73 -29.03
N GLY A 249 9.72 -5.08 -27.90
CA GLY A 249 8.67 -4.78 -26.91
C GLY A 249 7.96 -6.00 -26.31
N ASN A 250 8.67 -7.09 -25.97
CA ASN A 250 8.09 -8.28 -25.36
C ASN A 250 9.06 -8.99 -24.42
N GLY A 251 8.57 -9.99 -23.69
CA GLY A 251 9.36 -10.86 -22.84
C GLY A 251 8.96 -12.32 -22.96
N ASN A 252 9.85 -13.21 -22.58
CA ASN A 252 9.56 -14.62 -22.42
C ASN A 252 10.63 -15.27 -21.52
N ALA A 253 10.21 -15.82 -20.40
CA ALA A 253 11.10 -16.53 -19.48
C ALA A 253 11.66 -17.84 -20.04
N GLY A 254 11.19 -18.28 -21.20
CA GLY A 254 11.56 -19.57 -21.81
C GLY A 254 10.88 -20.75 -21.14
N CYS A 255 10.96 -20.84 -19.84
CA CYS A 255 10.28 -21.84 -19.02
C CYS A 255 10.04 -21.33 -17.61
N ILE A 256 9.01 -21.85 -16.94
CA ILE A 256 8.66 -21.46 -15.57
C ILE A 256 9.43 -22.34 -14.57
N GLY A 257 10.13 -21.70 -13.62
CA GLY A 257 10.80 -22.37 -12.50
C GLY A 257 12.05 -23.18 -12.88
N CYS A 258 12.65 -22.92 -14.02
CA CYS A 258 13.79 -23.70 -14.50
C CYS A 258 15.16 -23.13 -14.12
N VAL A 259 15.24 -22.15 -13.25
CA VAL A 259 16.51 -21.77 -12.62
C VAL A 259 17.22 -23.01 -12.09
N CYS A 260 18.54 -23.06 -12.17
CA CYS A 260 19.40 -24.19 -11.80
C CYS A 260 19.24 -25.46 -12.66
N ASN A 261 18.30 -25.53 -13.58
CA ASN A 261 18.14 -26.66 -14.48
C ASN A 261 19.16 -26.50 -15.65
N ASP A 262 20.09 -27.42 -15.73
CA ASP A 262 21.13 -27.40 -16.79
C ASP A 262 20.52 -27.68 -18.16
N ASP A 263 21.06 -27.00 -19.17
CA ASP A 263 20.78 -27.24 -20.56
C ASP A 263 21.27 -28.65 -21.00
N ASP A 264 20.42 -29.38 -21.71
CA ASP A 264 20.87 -30.57 -22.42
C ASP A 264 21.46 -30.18 -23.76
N ILE A 265 22.77 -30.02 -23.83
CA ILE A 265 23.49 -29.60 -25.05
C ILE A 265 23.28 -30.52 -26.25
N THR A 266 22.65 -31.67 -26.08
CA THR A 266 22.30 -32.60 -27.17
C THR A 266 20.90 -32.32 -27.73
N ASP A 267 20.06 -31.59 -27.01
CA ASP A 267 18.73 -31.13 -27.43
C ASP A 267 18.73 -29.62 -27.66
N GLN A 268 18.80 -29.20 -28.89
CA GLN A 268 18.81 -27.78 -29.27
C GLN A 268 17.44 -27.10 -29.19
N THR A 269 16.42 -27.78 -28.71
CA THR A 269 15.02 -27.31 -28.65
C THR A 269 14.51 -27.18 -27.24
N ASP A 270 15.20 -27.70 -26.23
CA ASP A 270 14.81 -27.54 -24.82
C ASP A 270 15.09 -26.11 -24.33
N LYS A 271 14.33 -25.69 -23.35
CA LYS A 271 14.46 -24.37 -22.72
C LYS A 271 14.62 -24.56 -21.22
N ASN A 272 15.78 -24.17 -20.72
CA ASN A 272 16.18 -24.35 -19.34
C ASN A 272 16.64 -23.02 -18.71
N LYS A 273 17.49 -23.07 -17.70
CA LYS A 273 17.93 -21.90 -16.90
C LYS A 273 18.51 -20.74 -17.71
N GLY A 274 18.98 -21.00 -18.95
CA GLY A 274 19.63 -20.04 -19.85
C GLY A 274 18.69 -19.38 -20.85
N SER A 275 17.36 -19.52 -20.75
CA SER A 275 16.47 -19.21 -21.86
C SER A 275 15.57 -17.96 -21.68
N GLY A 276 15.71 -17.16 -20.62
CA GLY A 276 14.87 -15.97 -20.42
C GLY A 276 15.30 -14.75 -21.23
N PHE A 277 14.34 -13.95 -21.73
CA PHE A 277 14.65 -12.63 -22.29
C PHE A 277 13.59 -11.57 -21.93
N THR A 278 14.03 -10.31 -21.94
CA THR A 278 13.17 -9.11 -21.85
C THR A 278 13.62 -8.08 -22.87
N SER A 279 12.70 -7.55 -23.63
CA SER A 279 12.97 -6.57 -24.69
C SER A 279 12.09 -5.33 -24.55
N ALA A 280 12.69 -4.15 -24.65
CA ALA A 280 12.00 -2.89 -24.81
C ALA A 280 11.88 -2.51 -26.29
N ASP A 281 10.85 -1.73 -26.66
CA ASP A 281 10.75 -1.16 -28.02
C ASP A 281 11.76 -0.04 -28.24
N THR A 282 11.99 0.80 -27.23
CA THR A 282 12.79 2.03 -27.39
C THR A 282 13.65 2.39 -26.20
N MET A 283 13.28 1.94 -24.99
CA MET A 283 13.91 2.39 -23.73
C MET A 283 14.04 1.23 -22.74
N PRO A 284 15.19 0.52 -22.74
CA PRO A 284 15.44 -0.63 -21.88
C PRO A 284 15.94 -0.19 -20.50
N GLU A 285 15.28 0.78 -19.89
CA GLU A 285 15.57 1.32 -18.56
C GLU A 285 14.32 1.96 -17.94
N GLY A 286 14.43 2.35 -16.67
CA GLY A 286 13.36 3.03 -15.92
C GLY A 286 12.36 2.06 -15.28
N SER A 287 11.42 2.63 -14.52
CA SER A 287 10.52 1.86 -13.65
C SER A 287 9.66 0.85 -14.40
N VAL A 288 9.12 1.20 -15.56
CA VAL A 288 8.25 0.31 -16.36
C VAL A 288 9.04 -0.89 -16.89
N PHE A 289 10.20 -0.65 -17.52
CA PHE A 289 11.05 -1.75 -18.01
C PHE A 289 11.49 -2.67 -16.87
N ASN A 290 11.90 -2.08 -15.75
CA ASN A 290 12.45 -2.86 -14.63
C ASN A 290 11.37 -3.70 -13.92
N PHE A 291 10.17 -3.15 -13.69
CA PHE A 291 9.17 -3.81 -12.83
C PHE A 291 8.04 -4.48 -13.59
N ASP A 292 7.51 -3.85 -14.67
CA ASP A 292 6.42 -4.46 -15.42
C ASP A 292 6.93 -5.53 -16.40
N PHE A 293 8.20 -5.46 -16.84
CA PHE A 293 8.76 -6.37 -17.83
C PHE A 293 9.84 -7.29 -17.24
N LEU A 294 10.98 -6.72 -16.81
CA LEU A 294 12.13 -7.52 -16.38
C LEU A 294 11.86 -8.35 -15.12
N ALA A 295 11.27 -7.72 -14.08
CA ALA A 295 10.92 -8.43 -12.85
C ALA A 295 9.82 -9.48 -13.07
N HIS A 296 8.90 -9.24 -14.01
CA HIS A 296 7.86 -10.18 -14.44
C HIS A 296 8.48 -11.45 -15.04
N GLU A 297 9.36 -11.31 -16.03
CA GLU A 297 10.00 -12.46 -16.67
C GLU A 297 10.90 -13.25 -15.70
N PHE A 298 11.64 -12.56 -14.83
CA PHE A 298 12.35 -13.22 -13.73
C PHE A 298 11.43 -13.94 -12.77
N GLY A 299 10.24 -13.38 -12.48
CA GLY A 299 9.22 -14.04 -11.69
C GLY A 299 8.86 -15.41 -12.24
N HIS A 300 8.66 -15.52 -13.56
CA HIS A 300 8.46 -16.81 -14.24
C HIS A 300 9.69 -17.72 -14.14
N GLN A 301 10.90 -17.20 -14.39
CA GLN A 301 12.12 -18.00 -14.26
C GLN A 301 12.29 -18.58 -12.85
N PHE A 302 11.85 -17.85 -11.80
CA PHE A 302 11.86 -18.32 -10.41
C PHE A 302 10.69 -19.25 -10.06
N GLY A 303 9.64 -19.32 -10.88
CA GLY A 303 8.54 -20.29 -10.71
C GLY A 303 7.15 -19.69 -10.54
N ALA A 304 7.00 -18.37 -10.60
CA ALA A 304 5.69 -17.74 -10.54
C ALA A 304 4.93 -17.90 -11.87
N THR A 305 3.61 -18.06 -11.77
CA THR A 305 2.68 -18.02 -12.90
C THR A 305 1.90 -16.71 -12.88
N HIS A 306 1.16 -16.41 -13.96
CA HIS A 306 0.31 -15.23 -14.02
C HIS A 306 -0.81 -15.25 -12.96
N THR A 307 -1.21 -14.06 -12.50
CA THR A 307 -2.21 -13.89 -11.43
C THR A 307 -3.54 -13.32 -11.92
N PHE A 308 -3.60 -12.80 -13.12
CA PHE A 308 -4.80 -12.21 -13.73
C PHE A 308 -5.90 -13.24 -14.01
N SER A 309 -7.16 -12.78 -14.09
CA SER A 309 -8.30 -13.64 -14.43
C SER A 309 -9.01 -13.27 -15.74
N TYR A 310 -8.55 -12.26 -16.50
CA TYR A 310 -9.15 -11.93 -17.79
C TYR A 310 -8.94 -13.03 -18.85
N VAL A 311 -7.93 -13.85 -18.69
CA VAL A 311 -7.71 -15.13 -19.39
C VAL A 311 -7.54 -16.22 -18.33
N TYR A 312 -8.05 -17.42 -18.60
CA TYR A 312 -7.86 -18.57 -17.71
C TYR A 312 -6.75 -19.47 -18.26
N GLU A 313 -5.69 -19.59 -17.50
CA GLU A 313 -4.52 -20.40 -17.86
C GLU A 313 -4.46 -21.77 -17.15
N GLY A 314 -5.28 -21.92 -16.09
CA GLY A 314 -5.40 -23.19 -15.36
C GLY A 314 -4.24 -23.49 -14.43
N SER A 315 -3.50 -22.45 -14.05
CA SER A 315 -2.36 -22.53 -13.13
C SER A 315 -2.75 -22.61 -11.65
N GLY A 316 -4.04 -22.34 -11.31
CA GLY A 316 -4.51 -22.23 -9.93
C GLY A 316 -4.17 -20.90 -9.26
N THR A 317 -3.75 -19.91 -10.02
CA THR A 317 -3.32 -18.58 -9.56
C THR A 317 -4.02 -17.44 -10.28
N ASN A 318 -5.12 -17.68 -10.99
CA ASN A 318 -5.94 -16.63 -11.58
C ASN A 318 -6.78 -15.92 -10.50
N ILE A 319 -6.10 -15.33 -9.51
CA ILE A 319 -6.66 -14.83 -8.24
C ILE A 319 -6.85 -13.32 -8.19
N GLU A 320 -6.44 -12.61 -9.23
CA GLU A 320 -6.67 -11.18 -9.34
C GLU A 320 -7.76 -10.88 -10.38
N PRO A 321 -8.73 -9.97 -10.10
CA PRO A 321 -9.75 -9.61 -11.07
C PRO A 321 -9.15 -8.89 -12.27
N GLY A 322 -9.78 -9.02 -13.45
CA GLY A 322 -9.35 -8.35 -14.67
C GLY A 322 -7.91 -8.69 -15.07
N SER A 323 -7.13 -7.65 -15.37
CA SER A 323 -5.70 -7.73 -15.69
C SER A 323 -4.82 -8.12 -14.51
N GLY A 324 -5.36 -8.15 -13.28
CA GLY A 324 -4.52 -8.13 -12.09
C GLY A 324 -3.76 -6.80 -11.95
N CYS A 325 -2.98 -6.70 -10.91
CA CYS A 325 -2.11 -5.53 -10.67
C CYS A 325 -0.83 -5.85 -9.90
N ALA A 326 -0.60 -7.10 -9.47
CA ALA A 326 0.67 -7.55 -8.93
C ALA A 326 1.75 -7.64 -10.02
N THR A 327 3.01 -7.85 -9.65
CA THR A 327 4.13 -8.01 -10.59
C THR A 327 3.86 -9.07 -11.66
N MET A 328 3.14 -10.17 -11.32
CA MET A 328 2.75 -11.22 -12.29
C MET A 328 1.38 -10.95 -12.95
N GLY A 329 0.81 -9.76 -12.80
CA GLY A 329 -0.37 -9.28 -13.51
C GLY A 329 0.00 -8.57 -14.82
N TYR A 330 -1.04 -8.07 -15.52
CA TYR A 330 -0.94 -7.39 -16.82
C TYR A 330 -1.61 -6.02 -16.81
N ALA A 331 -1.46 -5.25 -15.71
CA ALA A 331 -2.05 -3.93 -15.62
C ALA A 331 -1.49 -2.99 -16.70
N GLY A 332 -2.39 -2.30 -17.42
CA GLY A 332 -2.06 -1.33 -18.46
C GLY A 332 -1.88 -1.89 -19.86
N VAL A 333 -2.02 -3.21 -20.08
CA VAL A 333 -1.81 -3.84 -21.39
C VAL A 333 -2.99 -4.70 -21.87
N THR A 334 -4.15 -4.60 -21.20
CA THR A 334 -5.36 -5.37 -21.54
C THR A 334 -6.58 -4.46 -21.76
N ASN A 335 -7.69 -5.03 -22.19
CA ASN A 335 -8.99 -4.33 -22.23
C ASN A 335 -9.72 -4.39 -20.86
N TRP A 336 -9.14 -5.02 -19.85
CA TRP A 336 -9.73 -5.26 -18.53
C TRP A 336 -8.81 -4.75 -17.42
N ASP A 337 -8.19 -3.60 -17.67
CA ASP A 337 -7.16 -3.07 -16.79
C ASP A 337 -7.72 -2.60 -15.46
N VAL A 338 -7.13 -3.12 -14.40
CA VAL A 338 -7.41 -2.72 -13.02
C VAL A 338 -6.80 -1.35 -12.74
N GLN A 339 -5.66 -1.07 -13.34
CA GLN A 339 -4.93 0.19 -13.24
C GLN A 339 -3.89 0.31 -14.37
N PRO A 340 -3.27 1.49 -14.58
CA PRO A 340 -2.33 1.70 -15.71
C PRO A 340 -1.02 0.93 -15.64
N HIS A 341 -0.53 0.53 -14.45
CA HIS A 341 0.73 -0.19 -14.21
C HIS A 341 0.57 -1.16 -13.07
N ASN A 342 1.43 -2.18 -13.02
CA ASN A 342 1.50 -3.07 -11.87
C ASN A 342 1.93 -2.30 -10.61
N ILE A 343 1.45 -2.74 -9.44
CA ILE A 343 2.07 -2.37 -8.18
C ILE A 343 3.37 -3.15 -8.06
N ILE A 344 4.38 -2.52 -7.49
CA ILE A 344 5.71 -3.14 -7.35
C ILE A 344 5.70 -4.06 -6.12
N GLN A 345 5.05 -5.19 -6.27
CA GLN A 345 4.87 -6.21 -5.24
C GLN A 345 4.45 -7.54 -5.89
N PHE A 346 5.05 -8.65 -5.46
CA PHE A 346 4.54 -9.98 -5.79
C PHE A 346 3.29 -10.29 -4.95
N SER A 347 2.31 -10.95 -5.56
CA SER A 347 1.18 -11.52 -4.82
C SER A 347 1.67 -12.63 -3.89
N THR A 348 0.90 -12.91 -2.85
CA THR A 348 1.20 -14.02 -1.93
C THR A 348 1.26 -15.38 -2.65
N ALA A 349 0.43 -15.56 -3.68
CA ALA A 349 0.47 -16.78 -4.48
C ALA A 349 1.79 -16.91 -5.25
N SER A 350 2.27 -15.83 -5.86
CA SER A 350 3.57 -15.81 -6.57
C SER A 350 4.73 -16.06 -5.59
N VAL A 351 4.72 -15.42 -4.42
CA VAL A 351 5.74 -15.65 -3.37
C VAL A 351 5.82 -17.13 -3.02
N LEU A 352 4.67 -17.77 -2.73
CA LEU A 352 4.65 -19.18 -2.36
C LEU A 352 5.04 -20.13 -3.50
N GLN A 353 4.72 -19.81 -4.75
CA GLN A 353 5.19 -20.59 -5.91
C GLN A 353 6.70 -20.51 -6.05
N VAL A 354 7.27 -19.30 -5.94
CA VAL A 354 8.73 -19.09 -5.99
C VAL A 354 9.43 -19.81 -4.85
N GLU A 355 8.96 -19.66 -3.61
CA GLU A 355 9.50 -20.38 -2.45
C GLU A 355 9.48 -21.91 -2.68
N ALA A 356 8.33 -22.44 -3.14
CA ALA A 356 8.17 -23.87 -3.39
C ALA A 356 9.14 -24.37 -4.47
N ASN A 357 9.38 -23.61 -5.53
CA ASN A 357 10.34 -23.93 -6.55
C ASN A 357 11.79 -23.84 -6.03
N MET A 358 12.13 -22.73 -5.36
CA MET A 358 13.48 -22.46 -4.86
C MET A 358 13.92 -23.44 -3.77
N ASP A 359 13.00 -23.99 -2.99
CA ASP A 359 13.29 -25.03 -1.99
C ASP A 359 13.74 -26.37 -2.62
N THR A 360 13.47 -26.57 -3.92
CA THR A 360 13.95 -27.72 -4.68
C THR A 360 15.34 -27.51 -5.29
N LYS A 361 15.87 -26.29 -5.24
CA LYS A 361 17.10 -25.89 -5.92
C LYS A 361 18.31 -25.95 -4.98
N THR A 362 19.43 -26.37 -5.49
CA THR A 362 20.69 -26.50 -4.73
C THR A 362 21.80 -25.60 -5.26
N CYS A 363 21.54 -24.83 -6.33
CA CYS A 363 22.53 -23.96 -6.95
C CYS A 363 22.72 -22.61 -6.23
N PRO A 364 21.70 -22.01 -5.55
CA PRO A 364 21.91 -20.72 -4.87
C PRO A 364 22.88 -20.83 -3.72
N VAL A 365 23.61 -19.76 -3.45
CA VAL A 365 24.36 -19.59 -2.21
C VAL A 365 23.41 -19.05 -1.14
N ASN A 366 23.12 -19.84 -0.12
CA ASN A 366 22.28 -19.44 0.99
C ASN A 366 23.11 -18.73 2.07
N THR A 367 22.68 -17.55 2.45
CA THR A 367 23.32 -16.74 3.52
C THR A 367 22.29 -16.48 4.62
N PRO A 368 22.59 -16.76 5.91
CA PRO A 368 21.70 -16.39 7.00
C PRO A 368 21.37 -14.90 6.99
N SER A 369 20.07 -14.57 7.14
CA SER A 369 19.53 -13.23 7.11
C SER A 369 18.87 -12.84 8.44
N SER A 370 17.76 -12.08 8.39
CA SER A 370 16.89 -11.71 9.49
C SER A 370 16.08 -12.89 10.01
N ALA A 371 15.48 -12.75 11.19
CA ALA A 371 14.47 -13.69 11.65
C ALA A 371 13.24 -13.64 10.73
N THR A 372 12.58 -14.78 10.56
CA THR A 372 11.31 -14.81 9.82
C THR A 372 10.19 -14.30 10.73
N PRO A 373 9.34 -13.37 10.26
CA PRO A 373 8.22 -12.87 11.04
C PRO A 373 7.18 -13.97 11.33
N VAL A 374 6.39 -13.76 12.36
CA VAL A 374 5.23 -14.59 12.69
C VAL A 374 3.96 -13.86 12.30
N VAL A 375 2.99 -14.59 11.75
CA VAL A 375 1.69 -14.03 11.36
C VAL A 375 0.55 -14.95 11.78
N ASN A 376 -0.61 -14.35 12.10
CA ASN A 376 -1.86 -15.05 12.39
C ASN A 376 -3.00 -14.29 11.71
N ALA A 377 -3.70 -14.97 10.81
CA ALA A 377 -4.86 -14.46 10.09
C ALA A 377 -6.13 -14.36 10.96
N GLY A 378 -6.14 -15.04 12.10
CA GLY A 378 -7.32 -15.15 12.96
C GLY A 378 -8.16 -16.38 12.65
N ALA A 379 -9.41 -16.37 13.10
CA ALA A 379 -10.37 -17.45 12.89
C ALA A 379 -11.16 -17.26 11.60
N ASP A 380 -11.78 -18.34 11.11
CA ASP A 380 -12.77 -18.30 10.04
C ASP A 380 -14.09 -17.68 10.52
N TYR A 381 -14.78 -16.98 9.62
CA TYR A 381 -16.04 -16.30 9.94
C TYR A 381 -17.14 -16.59 8.92
N THR A 382 -18.38 -16.59 9.40
CA THR A 382 -19.55 -16.51 8.54
C THR A 382 -20.15 -15.11 8.61
N ILE A 383 -20.31 -14.46 7.44
CA ILE A 383 -20.81 -13.09 7.31
C ILE A 383 -22.12 -13.06 6.49
N PRO A 384 -22.97 -12.02 6.66
CA PRO A 384 -24.15 -11.84 5.85
C PRO A 384 -23.81 -11.40 4.42
N LYS A 385 -24.64 -11.80 3.45
CA LYS A 385 -24.53 -11.29 2.07
C LYS A 385 -24.63 -9.76 2.01
N GLY A 386 -24.08 -9.17 0.96
CA GLY A 386 -24.24 -7.76 0.63
C GLY A 386 -23.74 -6.79 1.70
N THR A 387 -22.80 -7.20 2.52
CA THR A 387 -22.33 -6.44 3.67
C THR A 387 -20.80 -6.33 3.67
N ALA A 388 -20.29 -5.14 3.97
CA ALA A 388 -18.86 -4.90 4.11
C ALA A 388 -18.29 -5.62 5.34
N PHE A 389 -17.00 -5.97 5.29
CA PHE A 389 -16.31 -6.62 6.39
C PHE A 389 -14.86 -6.16 6.51
N LYS A 390 -14.21 -6.51 7.63
CA LYS A 390 -12.86 -6.06 7.95
C LYS A 390 -12.02 -7.25 8.41
N LEU A 391 -10.90 -7.49 7.74
CA LEU A 391 -9.90 -8.46 8.16
C LEU A 391 -8.86 -7.80 9.07
N THR A 392 -8.38 -8.53 10.06
CA THR A 392 -7.37 -8.04 11.01
C THR A 392 -6.39 -9.17 11.29
N GLY A 393 -5.14 -9.01 10.83
CA GLY A 393 -4.05 -9.94 11.13
C GLY A 393 -3.29 -9.53 12.39
N ILE A 394 -2.46 -10.44 12.87
CA ILE A 394 -1.51 -10.18 13.96
C ILE A 394 -0.15 -10.64 13.46
N GLY A 395 0.85 -9.76 13.51
CA GLY A 395 2.23 -10.06 13.14
C GLY A 395 3.21 -9.63 14.22
N SER A 396 4.32 -10.35 14.33
CA SER A 396 5.45 -9.98 15.19
C SER A 396 6.76 -10.45 14.58
N ASP A 397 7.85 -9.80 14.95
CA ASP A 397 9.19 -10.17 14.54
C ASP A 397 10.15 -10.18 15.74
N ALA A 398 11.15 -11.07 15.70
CA ALA A 398 12.20 -11.13 16.71
C ALA A 398 13.22 -9.99 16.52
N ASP A 399 13.38 -9.50 15.30
CA ASP A 399 14.23 -8.36 14.96
C ASP A 399 13.46 -7.04 15.19
N THR A 400 13.50 -6.53 16.40
CA THR A 400 12.67 -5.40 16.88
C THR A 400 12.89 -4.07 16.17
N ASN A 401 13.91 -3.97 15.33
CA ASN A 401 14.20 -2.78 14.53
C ASN A 401 13.54 -2.80 13.14
N ASP A 402 12.98 -3.94 12.74
CA ASP A 402 12.33 -4.09 11.46
C ASP A 402 10.90 -3.58 11.53
N VAL A 403 10.47 -2.94 10.45
CA VAL A 403 9.13 -2.35 10.34
C VAL A 403 8.25 -3.25 9.50
N LEU A 404 7.34 -3.97 10.16
CA LEU A 404 6.45 -4.90 9.49
C LEU A 404 5.49 -4.20 8.52
N SER A 405 5.18 -4.88 7.43
CA SER A 405 4.08 -4.53 6.53
C SER A 405 3.19 -5.73 6.26
N TYR A 406 1.90 -5.44 6.02
CA TYR A 406 0.83 -6.43 5.89
C TYR A 406 0.12 -6.26 4.55
N SER A 407 -0.11 -7.36 3.85
CA SER A 407 -1.04 -7.40 2.72
C SER A 407 -2.07 -8.51 2.93
N TRP A 408 -3.36 -8.16 2.82
CA TRP A 408 -4.45 -9.11 2.77
C TRP A 408 -4.87 -9.30 1.31
N GLU A 409 -4.90 -10.52 0.83
CA GLU A 409 -5.17 -10.87 -0.56
C GLU A 409 -6.24 -11.94 -0.65
N GLN A 410 -7.16 -11.81 -1.60
CA GLN A 410 -8.07 -12.88 -1.94
C GLN A 410 -7.34 -13.93 -2.77
N ASN A 411 -7.57 -15.21 -2.45
CA ASN A 411 -6.89 -16.34 -3.09
C ASN A 411 -7.90 -17.32 -3.70
N ASP A 412 -8.94 -16.78 -4.36
CA ASP A 412 -9.96 -17.56 -5.06
C ASP A 412 -9.63 -17.63 -6.55
N ASP A 413 -9.28 -18.82 -7.04
CA ASP A 413 -8.92 -19.03 -8.44
C ASP A 413 -10.11 -18.80 -9.38
N GLY A 414 -9.84 -18.17 -10.51
CA GLY A 414 -10.78 -18.03 -11.62
C GLY A 414 -11.05 -19.34 -12.32
N THR A 415 -11.96 -19.32 -13.28
CA THR A 415 -12.29 -20.49 -14.12
C THR A 415 -12.44 -20.05 -15.58
N ALA A 416 -12.52 -21.00 -16.50
CA ALA A 416 -12.80 -20.71 -17.90
C ALA A 416 -14.14 -19.93 -18.13
N ALA A 417 -15.04 -19.93 -17.15
CA ALA A 417 -16.28 -19.16 -17.19
C ALA A 417 -16.16 -17.73 -16.68
N THR A 418 -15.05 -17.38 -15.98
CA THR A 418 -14.84 -16.06 -15.35
C THR A 418 -13.83 -15.19 -16.10
N VAL A 419 -13.69 -15.37 -17.42
CA VAL A 419 -12.74 -14.63 -18.27
C VAL A 419 -13.38 -13.44 -18.98
N GLY A 420 -12.56 -12.56 -19.57
CA GLY A 420 -12.99 -11.38 -20.30
C GLY A 420 -13.87 -10.46 -19.45
N ALA A 421 -15.06 -10.11 -19.92
CA ALA A 421 -16.03 -9.31 -19.17
C ALA A 421 -16.43 -9.92 -17.83
N ASN A 422 -16.42 -11.26 -17.71
CA ASN A 422 -16.75 -11.95 -16.47
C ASN A 422 -15.59 -11.95 -15.46
N SER A 423 -14.41 -11.44 -15.82
CA SER A 423 -13.31 -11.24 -14.89
C SER A 423 -13.50 -10.02 -14.00
N THR A 424 -14.41 -9.10 -14.37
CA THR A 424 -14.77 -7.95 -13.56
C THR A 424 -15.43 -8.36 -12.24
N THR A 425 -15.36 -7.50 -11.25
CA THR A 425 -15.96 -7.74 -9.93
C THR A 425 -17.47 -7.49 -9.96
N THR A 426 -18.25 -8.46 -9.48
CA THR A 426 -19.70 -8.33 -9.30
C THR A 426 -20.16 -9.04 -8.05
N ASP A 427 -21.28 -8.61 -7.48
CA ASP A 427 -21.89 -9.17 -6.28
C ASP A 427 -22.55 -10.54 -6.48
N MET A 428 -22.76 -10.93 -7.75
CA MET A 428 -23.36 -12.22 -8.12
C MET A 428 -22.33 -13.29 -8.52
N LYS A 429 -21.04 -12.99 -8.40
CA LYS A 429 -19.95 -13.88 -8.78
C LYS A 429 -19.79 -15.01 -7.77
N THR A 430 -19.94 -16.27 -8.23
CA THR A 430 -19.90 -17.46 -7.36
C THR A 430 -18.50 -18.05 -7.20
N VAL A 431 -17.57 -17.77 -8.12
CA VAL A 431 -16.20 -18.29 -8.14
C VAL A 431 -15.24 -17.20 -8.65
N GLY A 432 -13.97 -17.32 -8.31
CA GLY A 432 -12.91 -16.38 -8.70
C GLY A 432 -12.90 -15.09 -7.87
N PRO A 433 -11.94 -14.21 -8.16
CA PRO A 433 -11.68 -13.04 -7.31
C PRO A 433 -12.75 -11.95 -7.46
N THR A 434 -13.06 -11.29 -6.36
CA THR A 434 -13.95 -10.12 -6.26
C THR A 434 -13.30 -8.94 -5.55
N PHE A 435 -12.07 -9.07 -5.09
CA PHE A 435 -11.30 -8.00 -4.46
C PHE A 435 -9.90 -7.94 -5.07
N ARG A 436 -9.51 -6.77 -5.53
CA ARG A 436 -8.16 -6.52 -6.08
C ARG A 436 -7.08 -6.53 -5.00
N LEU A 437 -5.83 -6.68 -5.42
CA LEU A 437 -4.67 -6.52 -4.56
C LEU A 437 -4.32 -5.05 -4.33
N PHE A 438 -3.79 -4.72 -3.15
CA PHE A 438 -3.22 -3.42 -2.78
C PHE A 438 -1.82 -3.59 -2.21
N LEU A 439 -1.02 -2.51 -2.26
CA LEU A 439 0.29 -2.47 -1.60
C LEU A 439 0.18 -2.81 -0.11
N ALA A 440 1.20 -3.50 0.39
CA ALA A 440 1.33 -3.78 1.82
C ALA A 440 1.39 -2.49 2.65
N THR A 441 0.67 -2.47 3.77
CA THR A 441 0.56 -1.31 4.68
C THR A 441 1.16 -1.64 6.05
N PRO A 442 1.55 -0.66 6.86
CA PRO A 442 1.97 -0.93 8.24
C PRO A 442 0.82 -1.40 9.14
N GLU A 443 -0.42 -1.16 8.73
CA GLU A 443 -1.61 -1.56 9.48
C GLU A 443 -2.02 -3.00 9.13
N PRO A 444 -2.27 -3.87 10.12
CA PRO A 444 -2.66 -5.26 9.89
C PRO A 444 -4.12 -5.42 9.46
N ILE A 445 -4.78 -4.33 9.07
CA ILE A 445 -6.21 -4.24 8.80
C ILE A 445 -6.47 -4.00 7.33
N ARG A 446 -7.44 -4.73 6.76
CA ARG A 446 -8.02 -4.44 5.46
C ARG A 446 -9.55 -4.37 5.56
N TYR A 447 -10.14 -3.27 5.09
CA TYR A 447 -11.58 -3.12 4.85
C TYR A 447 -11.92 -3.62 3.45
N LEU A 448 -13.02 -4.36 3.32
CA LEU A 448 -13.46 -4.98 2.07
C LEU A 448 -14.96 -4.67 1.82
N PRO A 449 -15.29 -3.82 0.84
CA PRO A 449 -14.40 -2.95 0.07
C PRO A 449 -13.66 -1.94 0.94
N LYS A 450 -12.71 -1.17 0.34
CA LYS A 450 -12.06 -0.05 1.03
C LYS A 450 -13.07 0.80 1.78
N LEU A 451 -12.73 1.22 3.01
CA LEU A 451 -13.63 2.00 3.85
C LEU A 451 -14.15 3.27 3.16
N GLU A 452 -13.30 3.94 2.38
CA GLU A 452 -13.69 5.10 1.56
C GLU A 452 -14.89 4.78 0.66
N ASN A 453 -14.89 3.65 -0.04
CA ASN A 453 -16.00 3.22 -0.91
C ASN A 453 -17.26 2.93 -0.10
N VAL A 454 -17.11 2.27 1.06
CA VAL A 454 -18.23 1.95 1.95
C VAL A 454 -18.90 3.22 2.50
N LEU A 455 -18.12 4.28 2.79
CA LEU A 455 -18.63 5.59 3.24
C LEU A 455 -19.53 6.27 2.18
N TYR A 456 -19.29 5.99 0.89
CA TYR A 456 -20.14 6.46 -0.22
C TYR A 456 -21.22 5.45 -0.63
N GLY A 457 -21.40 4.34 0.10
CA GLY A 457 -22.37 3.30 -0.22
C GLY A 457 -21.95 2.40 -1.38
N GLU A 458 -20.70 2.47 -1.82
CA GLU A 458 -20.15 1.71 -2.94
C GLU A 458 -19.65 0.34 -2.48
N LEU A 459 -20.57 -0.62 -2.31
CA LEU A 459 -20.23 -1.98 -1.90
C LEU A 459 -19.86 -2.90 -3.08
N THR A 460 -20.19 -2.51 -4.29
CA THR A 460 -19.89 -3.22 -5.53
C THR A 460 -19.60 -2.20 -6.62
N THR A 461 -18.36 -2.13 -7.06
CA THR A 461 -17.95 -1.19 -8.12
C THR A 461 -16.99 -1.87 -9.09
N PRO A 462 -17.34 -1.99 -10.36
CA PRO A 462 -16.41 -2.49 -11.38
C PRO A 462 -15.22 -1.55 -11.61
N THR A 463 -15.35 -0.26 -11.28
CA THR A 463 -14.28 0.74 -11.41
C THR A 463 -13.22 0.64 -10.31
N ASN A 464 -13.64 0.24 -9.10
CA ASN A 464 -12.72 0.06 -7.95
C ASN A 464 -12.22 -1.38 -7.84
N TRP A 465 -12.74 -2.28 -8.65
CA TRP A 465 -12.39 -3.70 -8.67
C TRP A 465 -12.54 -4.39 -7.31
N GLU A 466 -13.58 -4.00 -6.57
CA GLU A 466 -13.98 -4.62 -5.31
C GLU A 466 -15.49 -4.82 -5.25
N SER A 467 -15.94 -5.95 -4.73
CA SER A 467 -17.37 -6.26 -4.60
C SER A 467 -17.63 -7.21 -3.43
N VAL A 468 -18.56 -6.85 -2.56
CA VAL A 468 -19.17 -7.78 -1.61
C VAL A 468 -20.00 -8.84 -2.38
N SER A 469 -20.28 -9.97 -1.74
CA SER A 469 -21.07 -11.03 -2.38
C SER A 469 -22.52 -11.02 -1.92
N ASN A 470 -23.46 -11.13 -2.87
CA ASN A 470 -24.90 -11.37 -2.62
C ASN A 470 -25.27 -12.86 -2.76
N VAL A 471 -24.33 -13.73 -3.10
CA VAL A 471 -24.51 -15.16 -3.25
C VAL A 471 -23.72 -15.93 -2.19
N ALA A 472 -24.19 -17.14 -1.87
CA ALA A 472 -23.47 -18.02 -0.96
C ALA A 472 -22.16 -18.49 -1.61
N ARG A 473 -21.06 -18.25 -0.95
CA ARG A 473 -19.73 -18.72 -1.35
C ARG A 473 -18.72 -18.61 -0.20
N ASP A 474 -17.65 -19.34 -0.31
CA ASP A 474 -16.46 -19.10 0.48
C ASP A 474 -15.55 -18.07 -0.24
N LEU A 475 -14.94 -17.21 0.54
CA LEU A 475 -13.91 -16.25 0.15
C LEU A 475 -12.64 -16.64 0.91
N ASN A 476 -11.64 -17.09 0.17
CA ASN A 476 -10.37 -17.50 0.75
C ASN A 476 -9.44 -16.28 0.79
N PHE A 477 -8.98 -15.91 1.99
CA PHE A 477 -8.07 -14.81 2.18
C PHE A 477 -6.74 -15.30 2.74
N ARG A 478 -5.69 -14.61 2.35
CA ARG A 478 -4.32 -14.80 2.86
C ARG A 478 -3.77 -13.47 3.32
N VAL A 479 -3.18 -13.45 4.51
CA VAL A 479 -2.36 -12.35 4.98
C VAL A 479 -0.89 -12.70 4.79
N ALA A 480 -0.12 -11.76 4.24
CA ALA A 480 1.34 -11.80 4.30
C ALA A 480 1.87 -10.72 5.23
N VAL A 481 2.87 -11.07 6.00
CA VAL A 481 3.70 -10.15 6.78
C VAL A 481 5.11 -10.17 6.21
N ARG A 482 5.66 -8.98 5.93
CA ARG A 482 7.03 -8.76 5.48
C ARG A 482 7.78 -7.98 6.55
N ASP A 483 9.00 -8.40 6.87
CA ASP A 483 9.86 -7.68 7.83
C ASP A 483 10.53 -6.44 7.23
N ASN A 484 10.61 -6.36 5.89
CA ASN A 484 11.27 -5.29 5.13
C ASN A 484 12.74 -5.08 5.54
N HIS A 485 13.42 -6.16 5.96
CA HIS A 485 14.83 -6.11 6.33
C HIS A 485 15.70 -5.73 5.12
N PRO A 486 16.59 -4.71 5.21
CA PRO A 486 17.39 -4.27 4.08
C PRO A 486 18.30 -5.37 3.52
N GLY A 487 18.21 -5.60 2.21
CA GLY A 487 19.06 -6.54 1.49
C GLY A 487 18.69 -8.02 1.65
N ALA A 488 17.69 -8.37 2.50
CA ALA A 488 17.28 -9.77 2.67
C ALA A 488 15.98 -9.94 3.46
N GLY A 489 14.90 -9.28 3.03
CA GLY A 489 13.59 -9.36 3.68
C GLY A 489 13.02 -10.77 3.74
N GLN A 490 12.23 -11.03 4.76
CA GLN A 490 11.56 -12.30 4.98
C GLN A 490 10.05 -12.13 4.97
N THR A 491 9.34 -13.08 4.38
CA THR A 491 7.87 -13.07 4.25
C THR A 491 7.27 -14.30 4.93
N LYS A 492 6.18 -14.10 5.65
CA LYS A 492 5.36 -15.16 6.25
C LYS A 492 3.91 -14.95 5.92
N THR A 493 3.19 -16.05 5.64
CA THR A 493 1.76 -16.00 5.30
C THR A 493 0.94 -16.86 6.24
N ASP A 494 -0.37 -16.53 6.37
CA ASP A 494 -1.39 -17.34 7.03
C ASP A 494 -2.74 -17.13 6.34
N ASP A 495 -3.62 -18.14 6.40
CA ASP A 495 -4.87 -18.20 5.66
C ASP A 495 -6.09 -18.13 6.58
N MET A 496 -7.20 -17.59 6.05
CA MET A 496 -8.52 -17.64 6.67
C MET A 496 -9.62 -17.74 5.62
N VAL A 497 -10.77 -18.26 6.02
CA VAL A 497 -11.96 -18.39 5.19
C VAL A 497 -13.08 -17.50 5.72
N VAL A 498 -13.71 -16.76 4.81
CA VAL A 498 -14.93 -15.98 5.09
C VAL A 498 -16.08 -16.57 4.28
N THR A 499 -16.99 -17.26 4.95
CA THR A 499 -18.19 -17.85 4.33
C THR A 499 -19.31 -16.81 4.27
N VAL A 500 -19.86 -16.56 3.09
CA VAL A 500 -21.02 -15.69 2.88
C VAL A 500 -22.30 -16.48 2.99
N ASP A 501 -23.14 -16.17 3.98
CA ASP A 501 -24.48 -16.75 4.13
C ASP A 501 -25.51 -15.92 3.35
N ALA A 502 -25.97 -16.44 2.22
CA ALA A 502 -26.95 -15.75 1.37
C ALA A 502 -28.37 -15.73 1.95
N ALA A 503 -28.66 -16.49 3.02
CA ALA A 503 -29.95 -16.46 3.71
C ALA A 503 -30.07 -15.30 4.70
N VAL A 504 -28.93 -14.69 5.07
CA VAL A 504 -28.80 -13.63 6.08
C VAL A 504 -28.28 -12.35 5.44
N GLY A 505 -28.81 -11.19 5.88
CA GLY A 505 -28.35 -9.86 5.40
C GLY A 505 -29.19 -9.30 4.23
N PRO A 506 -28.82 -8.12 3.72
CA PRO A 506 -27.68 -7.31 4.15
C PRO A 506 -27.89 -6.65 5.53
N PHE A 507 -26.78 -6.43 6.25
CA PHE A 507 -26.75 -5.64 7.47
C PHE A 507 -26.52 -4.16 7.11
N VAL A 508 -27.45 -3.27 7.51
CA VAL A 508 -27.46 -1.88 7.01
C VAL A 508 -27.85 -0.93 8.13
N VAL A 509 -27.11 0.16 8.31
CA VAL A 509 -27.53 1.30 9.15
C VAL A 509 -28.67 2.04 8.46
N THR A 510 -29.78 2.30 9.18
CA THR A 510 -30.97 2.92 8.63
C THR A 510 -31.25 4.32 9.17
N SER A 511 -30.59 4.74 10.25
CA SER A 511 -30.60 6.11 10.75
C SER A 511 -29.44 6.93 10.21
N GLN A 512 -29.55 8.26 10.27
CA GLN A 512 -28.55 9.22 9.75
C GLN A 512 -28.21 9.01 8.26
N ASN A 513 -29.20 8.66 7.46
CA ASN A 513 -29.08 8.40 6.02
C ASN A 513 -29.69 9.52 5.15
N THR A 514 -29.95 10.68 5.73
CA THR A 514 -30.43 11.89 5.03
C THR A 514 -29.58 13.08 5.45
N SER A 515 -29.31 13.98 4.51
CA SER A 515 -28.56 15.19 4.80
C SER A 515 -29.29 16.13 5.79
N GLY A 516 -28.53 16.94 6.53
CA GLY A 516 -29.07 17.96 7.44
C GLY A 516 -29.52 17.45 8.81
N ILE A 517 -29.23 16.21 9.18
CA ILE A 517 -29.49 15.71 10.54
C ILE A 517 -28.47 16.35 11.49
N THR A 518 -29.01 16.89 12.62
CA THR A 518 -28.19 17.52 13.66
C THR A 518 -28.48 16.89 15.02
N TRP A 519 -27.46 16.51 15.75
CA TRP A 519 -27.55 16.10 17.15
C TRP A 519 -27.08 17.23 18.06
N ALA A 520 -27.85 17.54 19.09
CA ALA A 520 -27.39 18.43 20.15
C ALA A 520 -26.50 17.66 21.13
N GLN A 521 -25.38 18.23 21.53
CA GLN A 521 -24.48 17.64 22.55
C GLN A 521 -25.28 17.25 23.83
N GLY A 522 -24.96 16.06 24.37
CA GLY A 522 -25.63 15.54 25.56
C GLY A 522 -27.06 15.05 25.36
N SER A 523 -27.64 15.20 24.17
CA SER A 523 -29.00 14.72 23.89
C SER A 523 -29.02 13.21 23.65
N THR A 524 -30.12 12.57 24.00
CA THR A 524 -30.39 11.17 23.69
C THR A 524 -30.83 11.05 22.22
N GLN A 525 -30.16 10.17 21.46
CA GLN A 525 -30.42 9.93 20.06
C GLN A 525 -30.78 8.46 19.82
N THR A 526 -31.60 8.19 18.83
CA THR A 526 -31.96 6.83 18.44
C THR A 526 -31.16 6.46 17.17
N VAL A 527 -30.38 5.37 17.24
CA VAL A 527 -29.69 4.75 16.12
C VAL A 527 -30.44 3.50 15.72
N THR A 528 -30.66 3.31 14.41
CA THR A 528 -31.39 2.15 13.88
C THR A 528 -30.63 1.46 12.75
N TRP A 529 -30.86 0.14 12.62
CA TRP A 529 -30.25 -0.69 11.57
C TRP A 529 -31.16 -1.86 11.20
N ASN A 530 -30.99 -2.39 10.00
CA ASN A 530 -31.67 -3.62 9.57
C ASN A 530 -30.85 -4.84 10.01
N VAL A 531 -31.41 -5.63 10.90
CA VAL A 531 -30.78 -6.86 11.42
C VAL A 531 -30.76 -7.96 10.35
N ASN A 532 -31.85 -8.15 9.60
CA ASN A 532 -32.00 -9.13 8.52
C ASN A 532 -31.46 -10.52 8.86
N GLY A 533 -31.74 -11.01 10.06
CA GLY A 533 -31.32 -12.33 10.54
C GLY A 533 -29.88 -12.40 11.08
N THR A 534 -29.09 -11.32 11.01
CA THR A 534 -27.67 -11.36 11.39
C THR A 534 -27.42 -11.67 12.87
N SER A 535 -28.40 -11.46 13.75
CA SER A 535 -28.28 -11.82 15.18
C SER A 535 -28.11 -13.32 15.43
N SER A 536 -28.42 -14.19 14.43
CA SER A 536 -28.22 -15.64 14.50
C SER A 536 -26.78 -16.08 14.17
N LEU A 537 -26.00 -15.23 13.53
CA LEU A 537 -24.60 -15.55 13.20
C LEU A 537 -23.74 -15.56 14.47
N ALA A 538 -22.75 -16.43 14.50
CA ALA A 538 -21.80 -16.53 15.61
C ALA A 538 -21.16 -15.15 15.90
N GLY A 539 -21.11 -14.75 17.16
CA GLY A 539 -20.54 -13.47 17.59
C GLY A 539 -21.38 -12.23 17.26
N SER A 540 -22.64 -12.38 16.77
CA SER A 540 -23.46 -11.29 16.25
C SER A 540 -24.74 -10.99 17.05
N SER A 541 -24.90 -11.60 18.22
CA SER A 541 -26.05 -11.33 19.12
C SER A 541 -26.03 -9.91 19.70
N ASN A 542 -24.85 -9.31 19.81
CA ASN A 542 -24.63 -7.93 20.23
C ASN A 542 -23.80 -7.17 19.20
N VAL A 543 -23.96 -5.84 19.16
CA VAL A 543 -23.23 -4.92 18.31
C VAL A 543 -22.58 -3.79 19.12
N ASP A 544 -21.50 -3.25 18.62
CA ASP A 544 -20.94 -1.97 19.04
C ASP A 544 -21.40 -0.88 18.07
N ILE A 545 -21.69 0.30 18.60
CA ILE A 545 -21.99 1.51 17.84
C ILE A 545 -20.80 2.44 17.98
N LEU A 546 -20.21 2.84 16.86
CA LEU A 546 -19.06 3.71 16.81
C LEU A 546 -19.43 5.02 16.11
N LEU A 547 -18.77 6.10 16.51
CA LEU A 547 -18.91 7.42 15.93
C LEU A 547 -17.56 7.88 15.36
N SER A 548 -17.60 8.42 14.18
CA SER A 548 -16.54 9.25 13.59
C SER A 548 -16.99 10.72 13.64
N THR A 549 -16.04 11.61 13.89
CA THR A 549 -16.21 13.07 13.84
C THR A 549 -15.30 13.72 12.79
N ASP A 550 -14.66 12.92 11.95
CA ASP A 550 -13.66 13.30 10.96
C ASP A 550 -13.95 12.72 9.56
N GLY A 551 -15.24 12.54 9.22
CA GLY A 551 -15.68 12.05 7.91
C GLY A 551 -15.52 10.54 7.71
N GLY A 552 -15.23 9.77 8.76
CA GLY A 552 -15.04 8.31 8.68
C GLY A 552 -13.57 7.89 8.67
N LEU A 553 -12.62 8.81 8.89
CA LEU A 553 -11.18 8.48 8.97
C LEU A 553 -10.87 7.69 10.24
N THR A 554 -11.43 8.10 11.37
CA THR A 554 -11.30 7.37 12.64
C THR A 554 -12.65 7.15 13.31
N PHE A 555 -12.78 6.06 14.06
CA PHE A 555 -14.01 5.71 14.78
C PHE A 555 -13.73 5.48 16.25
N THR A 556 -14.54 6.12 17.12
CA THR A 556 -14.53 5.93 18.57
C THR A 556 -15.82 5.26 19.02
N THR A 557 -15.73 4.46 20.07
CA THR A 557 -16.90 3.74 20.57
C THR A 557 -17.90 4.68 21.23
N LEU A 558 -19.15 4.67 20.75
CA LEU A 558 -20.28 5.41 21.30
C LEU A 558 -21.14 4.56 22.25
N ALA A 559 -21.34 3.29 21.90
CA ALA A 559 -22.00 2.30 22.76
C ALA A 559 -21.41 0.89 22.50
N THR A 560 -21.30 0.08 23.56
CA THR A 560 -20.73 -1.27 23.49
C THR A 560 -21.77 -2.33 23.82
N SER A 561 -21.66 -3.48 23.15
CA SER A 561 -22.42 -4.70 23.45
C SER A 561 -23.94 -4.51 23.54
N VAL A 562 -24.48 -3.69 22.64
CA VAL A 562 -25.93 -3.45 22.52
C VAL A 562 -26.56 -4.67 21.84
N LEU A 563 -27.76 -5.08 22.23
CA LEU A 563 -28.46 -6.18 21.55
C LEU A 563 -28.65 -5.88 20.06
N ASN A 564 -28.36 -6.85 19.21
CA ASN A 564 -28.55 -6.76 17.76
C ASN A 564 -30.05 -6.98 17.41
N ASN A 565 -30.88 -6.02 17.80
CA ASN A 565 -32.34 -6.05 17.62
C ASN A 565 -32.87 -4.93 16.70
N GLY A 566 -31.98 -4.14 16.10
CA GLY A 566 -32.31 -3.11 15.12
C GLY A 566 -32.43 -1.69 15.67
N THR A 567 -32.27 -1.46 16.98
CA THR A 567 -32.37 -0.12 17.56
C THR A 567 -31.56 0.02 18.84
N ALA A 568 -31.06 1.22 19.10
CA ALA A 568 -30.42 1.59 20.35
C ALA A 568 -30.56 3.09 20.64
N SER A 569 -30.56 3.42 21.91
CA SER A 569 -30.44 4.81 22.37
C SER A 569 -28.98 5.09 22.74
N VAL A 570 -28.43 6.19 22.24
CA VAL A 570 -27.07 6.67 22.52
C VAL A 570 -27.12 8.12 22.98
N ILE A 571 -26.06 8.56 23.67
CA ILE A 571 -25.93 9.97 24.07
C ILE A 571 -24.91 10.62 23.13
N ALA A 572 -25.33 11.73 22.49
CA ALA A 572 -24.45 12.54 21.66
C ALA A 572 -23.28 13.09 22.50
N PRO A 573 -22.01 12.85 22.10
CA PRO A 573 -20.86 13.30 22.88
C PRO A 573 -20.70 14.83 22.86
N THR A 574 -19.86 15.34 23.77
CA THR A 574 -19.61 16.80 23.91
C THR A 574 -18.52 17.26 22.91
N VAL A 575 -18.68 16.90 21.63
CA VAL A 575 -17.83 17.30 20.51
C VAL A 575 -18.67 18.09 19.50
N SER A 576 -18.06 18.94 18.71
CA SER A 576 -18.72 19.60 17.57
C SER A 576 -18.05 19.16 16.28
N SER A 577 -18.85 18.68 15.33
CA SER A 577 -18.38 18.31 14.00
C SER A 577 -19.54 18.37 13.02
N THR A 578 -19.26 18.73 11.79
CA THR A 578 -20.22 18.77 10.66
C THR A 578 -20.15 17.54 9.76
N VAL A 579 -19.19 16.63 10.03
CA VAL A 579 -18.87 15.46 9.17
C VAL A 579 -18.91 14.16 9.98
N CYS A 580 -19.91 14.00 10.84
CA CYS A 580 -20.05 12.79 11.65
C CYS A 580 -20.53 11.61 10.82
N ARG A 581 -20.04 10.40 11.17
CA ARG A 581 -20.48 9.10 10.62
C ARG A 581 -20.71 8.10 11.74
N LEU A 582 -21.65 7.18 11.54
CA LEU A 582 -21.90 6.06 12.44
C LEU A 582 -21.46 4.74 11.78
N MET A 583 -20.76 3.93 12.54
CA MET A 583 -20.48 2.54 12.16
C MET A 583 -21.14 1.61 13.20
N ILE A 584 -21.79 0.56 12.73
CA ILE A 584 -22.32 -0.51 13.58
C ILE A 584 -21.63 -1.80 13.17
N LYS A 585 -21.05 -2.52 14.12
CA LYS A 585 -20.38 -3.80 13.92
C LYS A 585 -20.74 -4.77 15.03
N PRO A 586 -20.82 -6.09 14.76
CA PRO A 586 -21.00 -7.09 15.81
C PRO A 586 -19.78 -7.14 16.74
N THR A 587 -20.00 -7.57 18.00
CA THR A 587 -18.94 -7.65 18.99
C THR A 587 -17.96 -8.80 18.77
N GLY A 588 -18.39 -9.87 18.12
CA GLY A 588 -17.60 -11.08 17.89
C GLY A 588 -17.59 -11.57 16.43
N ASN A 589 -17.86 -10.68 15.44
CA ASN A 589 -17.76 -10.98 14.03
C ASN A 589 -17.10 -9.81 13.28
N ILE A 590 -16.81 -9.97 12.00
CA ILE A 590 -15.97 -9.06 11.22
C ILE A 590 -16.73 -8.13 10.27
N TYR A 591 -18.02 -8.35 10.03
CA TYR A 591 -18.81 -7.47 9.16
C TYR A 591 -19.19 -6.16 9.87
N TYR A 592 -19.51 -5.14 9.08
CA TYR A 592 -19.94 -3.83 9.58
C TYR A 592 -20.80 -3.09 8.56
N ALA A 593 -21.50 -2.06 9.02
CA ALA A 593 -22.19 -1.13 8.15
C ALA A 593 -21.97 0.30 8.64
N VAL A 594 -21.99 1.26 7.71
CA VAL A 594 -21.86 2.70 7.97
C VAL A 594 -23.10 3.39 7.42
N ASN A 595 -23.56 4.47 8.08
CA ASN A 595 -24.63 5.31 7.54
C ASN A 595 -24.19 6.02 6.26
N SER A 596 -25.12 6.28 5.33
CA SER A 596 -24.82 6.76 3.97
C SER A 596 -24.54 8.27 3.88
N GLU A 597 -24.96 9.07 4.88
CA GLU A 597 -24.85 10.52 4.84
C GLU A 597 -24.08 11.07 6.05
N GLU A 598 -23.44 12.21 5.89
CA GLU A 598 -22.87 12.94 7.01
C GLU A 598 -23.95 13.62 7.85
N PHE A 599 -23.72 13.71 9.16
CA PHE A 599 -24.58 14.45 10.07
C PHE A 599 -23.75 15.34 11.00
N GLU A 600 -24.42 16.27 11.67
CA GLU A 600 -23.76 17.23 12.54
C GLU A 600 -23.96 16.91 14.01
N ILE A 601 -22.96 17.21 14.84
CA ILE A 601 -23.10 17.34 16.30
C ILE A 601 -22.77 18.79 16.66
N THR A 602 -23.75 19.49 17.22
CA THR A 602 -23.65 20.91 17.56
C THR A 602 -23.61 21.12 19.05
N ALA A 603 -22.87 22.13 19.49
CA ALA A 603 -22.91 22.57 20.86
C ALA A 603 -24.35 23.01 21.23
N VAL A 604 -24.85 22.54 22.35
CA VAL A 604 -26.03 23.15 22.94
C VAL A 604 -25.62 24.56 23.35
N ALA A 605 -26.32 25.55 22.83
CA ALA A 605 -26.22 26.86 23.44
C ALA A 605 -26.67 26.69 24.91
N SER A 606 -25.76 26.51 25.84
CA SER A 606 -26.10 26.50 27.25
C SER A 606 -26.60 27.89 27.55
N ASN A 607 -27.85 28.00 28.08
CA ASN A 607 -28.12 29.14 28.91
C ASN A 607 -27.03 29.11 29.99
N ALA A 608 -26.13 30.06 29.95
CA ALA A 608 -25.14 30.20 31.01
C ALA A 608 -25.92 30.15 32.32
N ASN A 609 -25.59 29.21 33.21
CA ASN A 609 -26.01 29.33 34.58
C ASN A 609 -25.54 30.71 35.02
N PHE A 610 -26.48 31.60 35.32
CA PHE A 610 -26.11 32.92 35.79
C PHE A 610 -25.21 32.72 37.00
N ALA A 611 -24.08 33.40 36.99
CA ALA A 611 -23.06 33.27 38.05
C ALA A 611 -23.58 33.74 39.42
N PHE A 612 -24.79 34.32 39.44
CA PHE A 612 -25.45 34.84 40.63
C PHE A 612 -26.83 34.19 40.85
N ASP A 613 -27.10 33.78 42.07
CA ASP A 613 -28.39 33.26 42.46
C ASP A 613 -29.46 34.38 42.42
N ASP A 614 -30.71 34.03 42.10
CA ASP A 614 -31.87 34.94 42.00
C ASP A 614 -31.63 36.15 41.07
N PHE A 615 -30.78 36.00 40.05
CA PHE A 615 -30.52 37.09 39.11
C PHE A 615 -31.81 37.49 38.36
N ALA A 616 -32.11 38.80 38.37
CA ALA A 616 -33.17 39.38 37.57
C ALA A 616 -32.77 40.77 37.05
N LEU A 617 -33.09 41.03 35.80
CA LEU A 617 -32.94 42.32 35.13
C LEU A 617 -34.29 42.74 34.56
N TYR A 618 -34.85 43.82 35.06
CA TYR A 618 -36.18 44.28 34.63
C TYR A 618 -36.34 45.80 34.75
N PRO A 619 -37.16 46.44 33.84
CA PRO A 619 -37.62 45.85 32.59
C PRO A 619 -36.49 45.65 31.60
N ASN A 620 -36.58 44.60 30.78
CA ASN A 620 -35.74 44.38 29.61
C ASN A 620 -36.67 43.94 28.46
N PRO A 621 -36.88 44.76 27.42
CA PRO A 621 -36.28 46.08 27.16
C PRO A 621 -36.65 47.18 28.15
N SER A 622 -35.77 48.19 28.25
CA SER A 622 -35.93 49.37 29.08
C SER A 622 -35.72 50.67 28.32
N GLU A 623 -36.21 51.78 28.82
CA GLU A 623 -35.95 53.13 28.32
C GLU A 623 -34.66 53.72 28.95
N GLY A 624 -33.68 52.86 29.30
CA GLY A 624 -32.43 53.28 29.98
C GLY A 624 -32.52 53.31 31.50
N ASN A 625 -33.66 52.87 32.06
CA ASN A 625 -33.88 52.75 33.50
C ASN A 625 -34.30 51.31 33.81
N PHE A 626 -33.50 50.55 34.55
CA PHE A 626 -33.76 49.13 34.85
C PHE A 626 -33.21 48.74 36.22
N THR A 627 -33.75 47.73 36.80
CA THR A 627 -33.35 47.20 38.10
C THR A 627 -32.54 45.91 37.89
N ILE A 628 -31.43 45.81 38.60
CA ILE A 628 -30.66 44.58 38.75
C ILE A 628 -30.89 44.03 40.14
N LYS A 629 -31.35 42.78 40.22
CA LYS A 629 -31.53 42.03 41.45
C LYS A 629 -30.67 40.76 41.38
N LEU A 630 -29.93 40.45 42.44
CA LEU A 630 -29.15 39.21 42.57
C LEU A 630 -28.80 38.93 44.04
N ASN A 631 -28.45 37.68 44.32
CA ASN A 631 -27.80 37.31 45.58
C ASN A 631 -26.29 37.05 45.31
N SER A 632 -25.44 37.58 46.16
CA SER A 632 -23.99 37.36 46.13
C SER A 632 -23.49 36.98 47.50
N SER A 633 -22.75 35.88 47.58
CA SER A 633 -22.09 35.42 48.81
C SER A 633 -20.69 36.06 48.98
N ALA A 634 -20.24 36.88 48.04
CA ALA A 634 -18.96 37.56 48.12
C ALA A 634 -19.01 38.68 49.15
N THR A 635 -17.85 39.00 49.71
CA THR A 635 -17.66 40.11 50.64
C THR A 635 -17.18 41.40 49.95
N ASN A 636 -16.87 41.29 48.66
CA ASN A 636 -16.36 42.41 47.84
C ASN A 636 -17.51 43.29 47.34
N LYS A 637 -17.20 44.49 46.88
CA LYS A 637 -18.16 45.34 46.20
C LYS A 637 -18.64 44.72 44.90
N ILE A 638 -19.94 44.97 44.54
CA ILE A 638 -20.48 44.61 43.24
C ILE A 638 -20.17 45.73 42.26
N GLU A 639 -19.38 45.43 41.24
CA GLU A 639 -19.09 46.33 40.14
C GLU A 639 -20.03 46.07 38.96
N ILE A 640 -20.66 47.12 38.46
CA ILE A 640 -21.55 47.06 37.30
C ILE A 640 -20.98 47.93 36.20
N LYS A 641 -20.71 47.34 35.02
CA LYS A 641 -20.31 48.03 33.81
C LYS A 641 -21.34 47.81 32.71
N VAL A 642 -21.65 48.88 31.97
CA VAL A 642 -22.53 48.74 30.80
C VAL A 642 -21.76 49.27 29.58
N ASN A 643 -21.69 48.46 28.53
CA ASN A 643 -21.03 48.80 27.28
C ASN A 643 -22.02 48.78 26.12
N ASP A 644 -21.83 49.63 25.12
CA ASP A 644 -22.55 49.50 23.85
C ASP A 644 -21.98 48.29 23.04
N ILE A 645 -22.62 47.90 21.94
CA ILE A 645 -22.16 46.79 21.07
C ILE A 645 -20.81 47.00 20.44
N ARG A 646 -20.24 48.20 20.49
CA ARG A 646 -18.88 48.55 20.02
C ARG A 646 -17.82 48.47 21.12
N GLY A 647 -18.23 48.05 22.33
CA GLY A 647 -17.36 47.95 23.51
C GLY A 647 -17.10 49.25 24.22
N ARG A 648 -17.75 50.37 23.84
CA ARG A 648 -17.63 51.65 24.55
C ARG A 648 -18.41 51.61 25.85
N GLN A 649 -17.76 51.83 26.97
CA GLN A 649 -18.38 51.89 28.28
C GLN A 649 -19.27 53.15 28.40
N VAL A 650 -20.54 52.97 28.71
CA VAL A 650 -21.56 54.02 28.89
C VAL A 650 -21.95 54.21 30.34
N PHE A 651 -21.69 53.23 31.19
CA PHE A 651 -21.90 53.30 32.62
C PHE A 651 -20.89 52.44 33.37
N SER A 652 -20.47 52.88 34.54
CA SER A 652 -19.71 52.06 35.50
C SER A 652 -19.96 52.61 36.90
N ASN A 653 -20.32 51.71 37.80
CA ASN A 653 -20.47 52.03 39.22
C ASN A 653 -20.16 50.84 40.11
N SER A 654 -19.80 51.10 41.36
CA SER A 654 -19.47 50.09 42.35
C SER A 654 -20.33 50.25 43.57
N TYR A 655 -21.01 49.19 43.99
CA TYR A 655 -21.98 49.17 45.05
C TYR A 655 -21.50 48.31 46.22
N ASN A 656 -21.96 48.60 47.42
CA ASN A 656 -21.71 47.75 48.58
C ASN A 656 -22.51 46.45 48.45
N ASN A 657 -21.85 45.35 48.72
CA ASN A 657 -22.48 44.01 48.72
C ASN A 657 -22.87 43.64 50.18
N ASN A 658 -24.15 43.49 50.40
CA ASN A 658 -24.71 43.07 51.69
C ASN A 658 -25.39 41.67 51.60
N GLY A 659 -25.02 40.87 50.60
CA GLY A 659 -25.57 39.54 50.29
C GLY A 659 -26.75 39.58 49.33
N PHE A 660 -27.65 40.57 49.50
CA PHE A 660 -28.76 40.81 48.59
C PHE A 660 -28.59 42.15 47.91
N PHE A 661 -28.52 42.14 46.58
CA PHE A 661 -28.38 43.35 45.75
C PHE A 661 -29.70 43.60 45.00
N ASN A 662 -30.19 44.85 45.07
CA ASN A 662 -31.38 45.28 44.37
C ASN A 662 -31.30 46.77 44.12
N GLU A 663 -30.75 47.15 42.96
CA GLU A 663 -30.44 48.52 42.62
C GLU A 663 -31.05 48.93 41.28
N ASN A 664 -31.55 50.18 41.25
CA ASN A 664 -32.04 50.80 40.01
C ASN A 664 -30.88 51.51 39.31
N ILE A 665 -30.64 51.11 38.07
CA ILE A 665 -29.56 51.66 37.21
C ILE A 665 -30.22 52.59 36.18
N GLN A 666 -29.72 53.81 36.11
CA GLN A 666 -30.17 54.81 35.13
C GLN A 666 -29.02 55.15 34.18
N LEU A 667 -29.19 54.80 32.92
CA LEU A 667 -28.27 55.22 31.85
C LEU A 667 -28.71 56.58 31.31
N LYS A 668 -27.78 57.54 31.22
CA LYS A 668 -28.05 58.89 30.71
C LYS A 668 -27.47 59.05 29.33
N ASN A 669 -28.16 59.76 28.44
CA ASN A 669 -27.68 60.13 27.10
C ASN A 669 -27.33 58.90 26.23
N ILE A 670 -28.11 57.82 26.33
CA ILE A 670 -27.94 56.62 25.52
C ILE A 670 -28.83 56.68 24.28
N GLN A 671 -28.42 55.98 23.21
CA GLN A 671 -29.20 55.77 22.00
C GLN A 671 -29.97 54.45 22.08
N ASN A 672 -31.08 54.32 21.31
CA ASN A 672 -31.77 53.02 21.19
C ASN A 672 -30.80 51.97 20.63
N GLY A 673 -30.70 50.83 21.30
CA GLY A 673 -29.79 49.75 20.90
C GLY A 673 -29.66 48.65 21.95
N ILE A 674 -28.76 47.73 21.67
CA ILE A 674 -28.37 46.63 22.57
C ILE A 674 -27.17 47.10 23.39
N TYR A 675 -27.20 46.84 24.69
CA TYR A 675 -26.14 47.14 25.65
C TYR A 675 -25.79 45.87 26.41
N LEU A 676 -24.50 45.65 26.63
CA LEU A 676 -23.95 44.55 27.41
C LEU A 676 -23.71 45.01 28.84
N ILE A 677 -24.26 44.29 29.79
CA ILE A 677 -24.06 44.56 31.22
C ILE A 677 -23.13 43.50 31.77
N ASN A 678 -22.02 43.96 32.37
CA ASN A 678 -21.11 43.12 33.11
C ASN A 678 -21.23 43.38 34.60
N ILE A 679 -21.38 42.31 35.38
CA ILE A 679 -21.54 42.35 36.84
C ILE A 679 -20.45 41.50 37.47
N ASN A 680 -19.67 42.08 38.37
CA ASN A 680 -18.56 41.41 39.03
C ASN A 680 -18.61 41.66 40.53
N ASP A 681 -18.57 40.63 41.37
CA ASP A 681 -18.52 40.71 42.83
C ASP A 681 -17.14 40.33 43.39
N GLY A 682 -16.12 40.18 42.51
CA GLY A 682 -14.77 39.77 42.87
C GLY A 682 -14.57 38.25 42.92
N ILE A 683 -15.66 37.45 42.91
CA ILE A 683 -15.62 36.00 42.83
C ILE A 683 -16.31 35.55 41.51
N ASN A 684 -17.48 36.08 41.27
CA ASN A 684 -18.32 35.77 40.11
C ASN A 684 -18.28 36.93 39.11
N ASN A 685 -18.32 36.60 37.83
CA ASN A 685 -18.42 37.57 36.74
C ASN A 685 -19.48 37.08 35.73
N MET A 686 -20.38 37.97 35.36
CA MET A 686 -21.46 37.67 34.42
C MET A 686 -21.56 38.73 33.36
#